data_e7baeb41b07b9e0d7dcde7c7db404d1a
#
_entry.id   e7baeb41b07b9e0d7dcde7c7db404d1a
#
_cell.length_a   1.000
_cell.length_b   1.000
_cell.length_c   1.000
_cell.angle_alpha   90.00
_cell.angle_beta   90.00
_cell.angle_gamma   90.00
#
_symmetry.space_group_name_H-M   'P 1'
#
loop_
_entity.id
_entity.type
_entity.pdbx_description
1 polymer ?
#
loop_
_entity_poly.entity_id
_entity_poly.type
_entity_poly.pdbx_seq_one_letter_code
_entity_poly.pdbx_strand_id
1 'polypeptide(L)'
;MIKAPYNFIPLSEQVVFPDWADRISHDVPFSDGISGTIDVSLTAETPIFVRNGHTRSDQENQSGEYASFSHVGGRYFLPGSSVKGAIRNVLEILSFGKMDVDPNARFAQREWDNEKLYPLKKEVLKLRCGWLREKPEGGYEIIDCGRPYRIGQKEIDAYLGSNIFEKEFSKKSNQEDHRDLNKERKIGNEEIDPKTAYYKYRLVESLCDITDLENLRFSLTGSNDVRVGVDPDGDIEGTIVLTGQPDLWMYPRPKTLSNNAGKYYEFVFRLPASNSEKYSLSEEEFEQYRFMYSDSVDWKYLNDTLFPRIGIPVFFRRDEKTRKIRDWGLALLYKLPYERTPRQTLPEAHKEEKHDMTECIFGFTGKRESLKGRVQFSPFFSDNAEPDTRQHRLVLSGPKASYYPIYIDQKGREKGNGAMIDPNQYRTYTDGGLSGWKRYLQRANIWEKETGSDKIDSILHPVLPGAEFKGSVRFHNLRPEELGALLSALTFHGNEAECRHQFGMAKPYGYGKTGVKVEGMKLWSVGAAEDDTLLDADGYMAVFEKYMDSSLHRPWIKSAPVTELLTVARFDVTDNKDFDYMTLDMDGHNEFNMAKGGKKQSEFTCEYLQRYSRIINKSYDPDSMEEKAADSVRILSGQRSAHQNDLRRLQEEEAVKAKALEAERARQEKERIEEEQLKERERKEAEQAAKQAERLANGLAFLDEIYEVGPNAGKYKIDEFKKLRPRVLDYLKKTLKTDRVPEEDYDILERTLVRLATNPSKDEKRKNLWTSRTSTIWTFIENVTSKEFADRVFETIQKLLNDAN
;
A
#
# COMPACT_ATOMS: atom_id res chain seq x y z
N MET A 1 1.00 -19.27 27.22
CA MET A 1 0.28 -17.99 27.12
C MET A 1 1.00 -17.10 26.13
N ILE A 2 0.26 -16.41 25.29
CA ILE A 2 0.86 -15.43 24.37
C ILE A 2 1.30 -14.20 25.17
N LYS A 3 2.50 -13.75 24.95
CA LYS A 3 3.09 -12.62 25.68
C LYS A 3 3.82 -11.68 24.71
N ALA A 4 3.85 -10.41 25.07
CA ALA A 4 4.60 -9.39 24.32
C ALA A 4 4.91 -8.20 25.24
N PRO A 5 6.09 -7.55 25.11
CA PRO A 5 6.42 -6.34 25.87
C PRO A 5 5.73 -5.09 25.31
N TYR A 6 4.81 -5.27 24.41
CA TYR A 6 4.02 -4.23 23.74
C TYR A 6 2.58 -4.67 23.57
N ASN A 7 1.72 -3.72 23.27
CA ASN A 7 0.35 -3.98 22.89
C ASN A 7 -0.08 -3.06 21.75
N PHE A 8 -1.32 -3.14 21.31
CA PHE A 8 -1.83 -2.37 20.20
C PHE A 8 -2.98 -1.47 20.63
N ILE A 9 -2.87 -0.20 20.27
CA ILE A 9 -3.99 0.71 20.32
C ILE A 9 -4.87 0.41 19.10
N PRO A 10 -6.17 0.15 19.27
CA PRO A 10 -7.03 -0.25 18.16
C PRO A 10 -7.05 0.82 17.07
N LEU A 11 -7.04 0.36 15.83
CA LEU A 11 -7.18 1.24 14.68
C LEU A 11 -8.62 1.69 14.56
N SER A 12 -8.85 2.97 14.35
CA SER A 12 -10.18 3.49 14.02
C SER A 12 -10.57 3.09 12.60
N GLU A 13 -11.83 2.80 12.36
CA GLU A 13 -12.38 2.66 11.00
C GLU A 13 -12.56 4.02 10.31
N GLN A 14 -12.68 5.09 11.11
CA GLN A 14 -12.79 6.46 10.64
C GLN A 14 -11.43 7.15 10.72
N VAL A 15 -11.12 7.95 9.70
CA VAL A 15 -10.00 8.90 9.70
C VAL A 15 -10.57 10.30 9.65
N VAL A 16 -10.03 11.20 10.45
CA VAL A 16 -10.46 12.60 10.46
C VAL A 16 -9.56 13.39 9.50
N PHE A 17 -10.16 13.91 8.45
CA PHE A 17 -9.51 14.78 7.48
C PHE A 17 -9.97 16.21 7.70
N PRO A 18 -9.07 17.14 8.08
CA PRO A 18 -9.42 18.53 8.23
C PRO A 18 -9.89 19.16 6.91
N ASP A 19 -10.99 19.89 6.94
CA ASP A 19 -11.53 20.59 5.77
C ASP A 19 -10.67 21.72 5.25
N TRP A 20 -9.64 22.12 6.03
CA TRP A 20 -8.63 23.12 5.64
C TRP A 20 -7.33 22.49 5.11
N ALA A 21 -7.20 21.17 5.04
CA ALA A 21 -5.95 20.49 4.67
C ALA A 21 -5.41 20.97 3.32
N ASP A 22 -6.27 21.09 2.32
CA ASP A 22 -5.92 21.54 0.97
C ASP A 22 -5.56 23.04 0.86
N ARG A 23 -5.81 23.81 1.95
CA ARG A 23 -5.55 25.26 2.00
C ARG A 23 -4.25 25.61 2.73
N ILE A 24 -3.53 24.61 3.23
CA ILE A 24 -2.28 24.84 3.95
C ILE A 24 -1.20 25.33 2.99
N SER A 25 -0.65 26.51 3.30
CA SER A 25 0.44 27.09 2.54
C SER A 25 1.46 27.73 3.50
N HIS A 26 2.74 27.74 3.08
CA HIS A 26 3.76 28.51 3.77
C HIS A 26 3.75 29.99 3.34
N ASP A 27 3.12 30.31 2.22
CA ASP A 27 3.09 31.67 1.64
C ASP A 27 1.85 32.46 2.11
N VAL A 28 0.74 31.75 2.37
CA VAL A 28 -0.53 32.39 2.77
C VAL A 28 -0.96 31.81 4.12
N PRO A 29 -0.84 32.60 5.19
CA PRO A 29 -1.26 32.15 6.52
C PRO A 29 -2.78 32.12 6.66
N PHE A 30 -3.26 31.27 7.57
CA PHE A 30 -4.64 31.30 8.02
C PHE A 30 -4.91 32.62 8.76
N SER A 31 -6.12 33.17 8.64
CA SER A 31 -6.53 34.39 9.37
C SER A 31 -6.62 34.18 10.89
N ASP A 32 -6.85 32.96 11.33
CA ASP A 32 -6.82 32.46 12.70
C ASP A 32 -5.54 31.71 13.05
N GLY A 33 -4.52 31.82 12.16
CA GLY A 33 -3.23 31.17 12.32
C GLY A 33 -2.47 31.67 13.54
N ILE A 34 -1.92 30.75 14.30
CA ILE A 34 -1.15 31.01 15.51
C ILE A 34 0.28 30.54 15.26
N SER A 35 1.24 31.38 15.63
CA SER A 35 2.66 31.03 15.64
C SER A 35 3.19 31.14 17.05
N GLY A 36 4.27 30.41 17.33
CA GLY A 36 4.79 30.48 18.68
C GLY A 36 5.89 29.51 19.00
N THR A 37 6.17 29.47 20.30
CA THR A 37 7.12 28.53 20.89
C THR A 37 6.49 27.96 22.17
N ILE A 38 6.58 26.65 22.34
CA ILE A 38 6.23 25.92 23.55
C ILE A 38 7.52 25.50 24.19
N ASP A 39 7.79 25.93 25.40
CA ASP A 39 8.92 25.49 26.20
C ASP A 39 8.53 24.20 26.93
N VAL A 40 9.33 23.14 26.78
CA VAL A 40 9.02 21.80 27.27
C VAL A 40 10.19 21.23 28.06
N SER A 41 9.89 20.62 29.21
CA SER A 41 10.83 19.79 29.96
C SER A 41 10.42 18.31 29.90
N LEU A 42 11.44 17.45 29.83
CA LEU A 42 11.32 15.99 29.75
C LEU A 42 12.11 15.41 30.93
N THR A 43 11.45 14.72 31.84
CA THR A 43 12.13 14.12 33.03
C THR A 43 12.15 12.60 32.88
N ALA A 44 13.33 12.01 32.79
CA ALA A 44 13.50 10.57 32.71
C ALA A 44 13.20 9.92 34.08
N GLU A 45 12.17 9.08 34.14
CA GLU A 45 11.81 8.34 35.39
C GLU A 45 12.50 6.97 35.44
N THR A 46 12.91 6.42 34.29
CA THR A 46 13.73 5.21 34.18
C THR A 46 14.98 5.49 33.36
N PRO A 47 15.99 4.62 33.35
CA PRO A 47 17.16 4.82 32.49
C PRO A 47 16.73 5.05 31.04
N ILE A 48 17.36 6.00 30.37
CA ILE A 48 17.04 6.38 29.02
C ILE A 48 18.25 6.24 28.10
N PHE A 49 18.06 5.73 26.90
CA PHE A 49 19.13 5.60 25.92
C PHE A 49 18.68 6.02 24.53
N VAL A 50 19.36 7.04 23.99
CA VAL A 50 19.28 7.42 22.57
C VAL A 50 20.70 7.38 22.02
N ARG A 51 20.92 6.59 21.01
CA ARG A 51 22.25 6.33 20.45
C ARG A 51 22.88 7.60 19.87
N ASN A 52 24.18 7.77 20.08
CA ASN A 52 24.92 8.89 19.50
C ASN A 52 25.27 8.65 18.03
N GLY A 53 25.70 9.71 17.33
CA GLY A 53 26.30 9.61 16.00
C GLY A 53 27.59 8.78 16.06
N HIS A 54 27.74 7.78 15.19
CA HIS A 54 28.80 6.79 15.24
C HIS A 54 29.30 6.41 13.86
N THR A 55 30.49 5.82 13.81
CA THR A 55 31.08 5.24 12.60
C THR A 55 30.55 3.81 12.36
N ARG A 56 30.77 3.28 11.17
CA ARG A 56 30.48 1.87 10.88
C ARG A 56 31.31 0.93 11.75
N SER A 57 32.57 1.26 12.01
CA SER A 57 33.44 0.48 12.89
C SER A 57 32.91 0.43 14.33
N ASP A 58 32.42 1.55 14.87
CA ASP A 58 31.80 1.57 16.20
C ASP A 58 30.58 0.64 16.24
N GLN A 59 29.79 0.65 15.18
CA GLN A 59 28.62 -0.21 15.05
C GLN A 59 28.98 -1.70 14.97
N GLU A 60 29.97 -2.05 14.16
CA GLU A 60 30.41 -3.45 13.99
C GLU A 60 30.99 -4.01 15.28
N ASN A 61 31.70 -3.20 16.06
CA ASN A 61 32.30 -3.58 17.34
C ASN A 61 31.38 -3.32 18.55
N GLN A 62 30.20 -2.74 18.35
CA GLN A 62 29.28 -2.33 19.40
C GLN A 62 29.96 -1.53 20.54
N SER A 63 30.84 -0.61 20.19
CA SER A 63 31.69 0.14 21.10
C SER A 63 31.70 1.62 20.79
N GLY A 64 32.49 2.39 21.57
CA GLY A 64 32.65 3.82 21.35
C GLY A 64 31.33 4.60 21.34
N GLU A 65 31.19 5.45 20.35
CA GLU A 65 30.01 6.32 20.21
C GLU A 65 28.73 5.52 19.91
N TYR A 66 28.83 4.34 19.37
CA TYR A 66 27.68 3.46 19.12
C TYR A 66 27.03 2.97 20.42
N ALA A 67 27.78 2.72 21.46
CA ALA A 67 27.28 2.32 22.77
C ALA A 67 26.95 3.52 23.68
N SER A 68 27.32 4.76 23.30
CA SER A 68 27.17 5.96 24.08
C SER A 68 25.82 6.63 23.88
N PHE A 69 25.33 7.29 24.92
CA PHE A 69 24.16 8.18 24.84
C PHE A 69 24.49 9.41 24.01
N SER A 70 23.52 9.94 23.31
CA SER A 70 23.60 11.13 22.47
C SER A 70 24.15 12.34 23.23
N HIS A 71 25.28 12.88 22.78
CA HIS A 71 25.95 14.03 23.39
C HIS A 71 26.72 14.88 22.39
N VAL A 72 26.95 16.12 22.71
CA VAL A 72 27.78 17.05 21.95
C VAL A 72 28.46 18.04 22.88
N GLY A 73 29.76 18.23 22.73
CA GLY A 73 30.54 19.15 23.58
C GLY A 73 30.43 18.85 25.08
N GLY A 74 30.32 17.56 25.45
CA GLY A 74 30.16 17.12 26.83
C GLY A 74 28.77 17.28 27.44
N ARG A 75 27.78 17.78 26.68
CA ARG A 75 26.38 17.88 27.13
C ARG A 75 25.53 16.78 26.49
N TYR A 76 24.77 16.10 27.34
CA TYR A 76 23.80 15.10 26.90
C TYR A 76 22.55 15.76 26.38
N PHE A 77 21.93 15.15 25.33
CA PHE A 77 20.71 15.68 24.76
C PHE A 77 19.83 14.58 24.13
N LEU A 78 18.54 14.84 24.04
CA LEU A 78 17.62 14.10 23.21
C LEU A 78 17.48 14.80 21.85
N PRO A 79 17.78 14.13 20.73
CA PRO A 79 17.59 14.72 19.41
C PRO A 79 16.13 15.15 19.20
N GLY A 80 15.91 16.37 18.69
CA GLY A 80 14.57 16.87 18.42
C GLY A 80 13.76 15.95 17.48
N SER A 81 14.43 15.26 16.55
CA SER A 81 13.79 14.27 15.69
C SER A 81 13.24 13.06 16.46
N SER A 82 13.93 12.60 17.51
CA SER A 82 13.47 11.48 18.34
C SER A 82 12.23 11.87 19.16
N VAL A 83 12.24 13.09 19.73
CA VAL A 83 11.07 13.63 20.45
C VAL A 83 9.92 13.85 19.48
N LYS A 84 10.17 14.53 18.34
CA LYS A 84 9.17 14.76 17.29
C LYS A 84 8.48 13.49 16.85
N GLY A 85 9.24 12.41 16.59
CA GLY A 85 8.66 11.13 16.14
C GLY A 85 7.75 10.48 17.19
N ALA A 86 8.10 10.55 18.47
CA ALA A 86 7.26 10.00 19.54
C ALA A 86 5.97 10.80 19.75
N ILE A 87 6.05 12.14 19.70
CA ILE A 87 4.87 13.02 19.80
C ILE A 87 3.97 12.88 18.57
N ARG A 88 4.55 12.81 17.37
CA ARG A 88 3.81 12.55 16.15
C ARG A 88 2.97 11.28 16.26
N ASN A 89 3.53 10.18 16.73
CA ASN A 89 2.79 8.93 16.87
C ASN A 89 1.61 9.03 17.87
N VAL A 90 1.76 9.78 18.97
CA VAL A 90 0.64 10.05 19.88
C VAL A 90 -0.44 10.89 19.17
N LEU A 91 -0.03 11.89 18.39
CA LEU A 91 -0.96 12.73 17.65
C LEU A 91 -1.71 11.93 16.57
N GLU A 92 -1.04 11.04 15.83
CA GLU A 92 -1.67 10.14 14.86
C GLU A 92 -2.81 9.34 15.48
N ILE A 93 -2.64 8.87 16.71
CA ILE A 93 -3.69 8.13 17.42
C ILE A 93 -4.81 9.07 17.91
N LEU A 94 -4.45 10.20 18.56
CA LEU A 94 -5.42 11.13 19.13
C LEU A 94 -6.26 11.83 18.06
N SER A 95 -5.66 12.18 16.92
CA SER A 95 -6.38 12.87 15.84
C SER A 95 -7.06 11.92 14.86
N PHE A 96 -7.07 10.62 15.12
CA PHE A 96 -7.60 9.62 14.19
C PHE A 96 -6.98 9.74 12.80
N GLY A 97 -5.64 9.86 12.78
CA GLY A 97 -4.85 9.95 11.57
C GLY A 97 -4.76 8.63 10.80
N LYS A 98 -4.31 8.72 9.56
CA LYS A 98 -4.05 7.55 8.72
C LYS A 98 -2.91 6.71 9.30
N MET A 99 -3.07 5.39 9.21
CA MET A 99 -1.92 4.50 9.36
C MET A 99 -1.27 4.31 7.99
N ASP A 100 -0.05 4.82 7.86
CA ASP A 100 0.76 4.61 6.66
C ASP A 100 1.61 3.35 6.84
N VAL A 101 1.52 2.45 5.86
CA VAL A 101 2.31 1.23 5.80
C VAL A 101 2.89 1.07 4.40
N ASP A 102 4.10 0.51 4.33
CA ASP A 102 4.77 0.26 3.05
C ASP A 102 3.85 -0.55 2.12
N PRO A 103 3.48 -0.02 0.95
CA PRO A 103 2.61 -0.70 0.00
C PRO A 103 3.23 -2.00 -0.53
N ASN A 104 4.56 -2.10 -0.52
CA ASN A 104 5.29 -3.28 -0.99
C ASN A 104 5.48 -4.33 0.11
N ALA A 105 5.21 -3.99 1.38
CA ALA A 105 5.29 -4.95 2.47
C ALA A 105 4.31 -6.10 2.22
N ARG A 106 4.80 -7.30 1.99
CA ARG A 106 4.00 -8.51 1.91
C ARG A 106 4.60 -9.57 2.80
N PHE A 107 3.81 -10.05 3.74
CA PHE A 107 4.25 -11.08 4.65
C PHE A 107 3.93 -12.47 4.13
N ALA A 108 4.69 -13.46 4.61
CA ALA A 108 4.52 -14.85 4.25
C ALA A 108 4.61 -15.74 5.48
N GLN A 109 4.02 -16.91 5.37
CA GLN A 109 3.95 -17.90 6.44
C GLN A 109 4.42 -19.28 5.97
N ARG A 110 4.73 -20.13 6.94
CA ARG A 110 5.00 -21.56 6.73
C ARG A 110 4.44 -22.32 7.92
N GLU A 111 3.13 -22.57 7.88
CA GLU A 111 2.39 -23.24 8.96
C GLU A 111 2.38 -24.75 8.74
N TRP A 112 3.45 -25.42 9.17
CA TRP A 112 3.66 -26.85 8.92
C TRP A 112 2.54 -27.77 9.44
N ASP A 113 1.89 -27.41 10.53
CA ASP A 113 0.89 -28.20 11.22
C ASP A 113 -0.55 -27.77 10.89
N ASN A 114 -0.72 -26.71 10.07
CA ASN A 114 -2.02 -26.22 9.64
C ASN A 114 -2.17 -26.30 8.11
N GLU A 115 -2.80 -27.35 7.62
CA GLU A 115 -2.98 -27.62 6.19
C GLU A 115 -3.89 -26.60 5.49
N LYS A 116 -4.81 -25.97 6.23
CA LYS A 116 -5.68 -24.91 5.69
C LYS A 116 -4.86 -23.65 5.34
N LEU A 117 -3.93 -23.27 6.22
CA LEU A 117 -3.07 -22.11 6.02
C LEU A 117 -1.85 -22.42 5.14
N TYR A 118 -1.40 -23.67 5.11
CA TYR A 118 -0.25 -24.10 4.31
C TYR A 118 -0.54 -25.35 3.47
N PRO A 119 -1.39 -25.24 2.43
CA PRO A 119 -1.77 -26.37 1.57
C PRO A 119 -0.63 -26.91 0.70
N LEU A 120 0.49 -26.19 0.62
CA LEU A 120 1.61 -26.47 -0.28
C LEU A 120 2.18 -27.89 -0.08
N LYS A 121 2.18 -28.42 1.14
CA LYS A 121 2.61 -29.80 1.45
C LYS A 121 1.83 -30.85 0.68
N LYS A 122 0.52 -30.67 0.50
CA LYS A 122 -0.34 -31.59 -0.27
C LYS A 122 -0.25 -31.35 -1.77
N GLU A 123 0.14 -30.14 -2.19
CA GLU A 123 0.17 -29.73 -3.59
C GLU A 123 1.57 -29.83 -4.23
N VAL A 124 2.54 -30.46 -3.55
CA VAL A 124 3.93 -30.59 -4.05
C VAL A 124 3.99 -31.14 -5.47
N LEU A 125 3.11 -32.09 -5.83
CA LEU A 125 3.07 -32.68 -7.16
C LEU A 125 2.56 -31.74 -8.27
N LYS A 126 1.90 -30.65 -7.87
CA LYS A 126 1.40 -29.60 -8.79
C LYS A 126 2.41 -28.47 -8.99
N LEU A 127 3.49 -28.45 -8.19
CA LEU A 127 4.49 -27.40 -8.29
C LEU A 127 5.24 -27.48 -9.61
N ARG A 128 5.48 -26.32 -10.15
CA ARG A 128 6.31 -26.07 -11.34
C ARG A 128 7.59 -25.34 -10.95
N CYS A 129 8.53 -25.32 -11.84
CA CYS A 129 9.76 -24.54 -11.71
C CYS A 129 9.97 -23.67 -12.94
N GLY A 130 10.76 -22.63 -12.78
CA GLY A 130 11.05 -21.70 -13.87
C GLY A 130 12.12 -20.68 -13.49
N TRP A 131 12.42 -19.83 -14.46
CA TRP A 131 13.40 -18.76 -14.33
C TRP A 131 12.70 -17.41 -14.29
N LEU A 132 12.88 -16.70 -13.20
CA LEU A 132 12.43 -15.33 -13.05
C LEU A 132 13.45 -14.41 -13.74
N ARG A 133 13.01 -13.60 -14.69
CA ARG A 133 13.83 -12.69 -15.49
C ARG A 133 13.18 -11.34 -15.64
N GLU A 134 14.00 -10.34 -15.90
CA GLU A 134 13.53 -9.04 -16.40
C GLU A 134 13.24 -9.17 -17.91
N LYS A 135 12.16 -8.52 -18.35
CA LYS A 135 11.78 -8.47 -19.77
C LYS A 135 12.53 -7.33 -20.47
N PRO A 136 12.92 -7.51 -21.75
CA PRO A 136 13.59 -6.44 -22.51
C PRO A 136 12.78 -5.13 -22.59
N GLU A 137 11.46 -5.22 -22.60
CA GLU A 137 10.52 -4.10 -22.64
C GLU A 137 10.18 -3.53 -21.26
N GLY A 138 10.80 -4.03 -20.20
CA GLY A 138 10.53 -3.69 -18.81
C GLY A 138 9.52 -4.60 -18.11
N GLY A 139 9.60 -4.65 -16.76
CA GLY A 139 8.85 -5.59 -15.92
C GLY A 139 9.47 -6.97 -15.88
N TYR A 140 8.77 -7.93 -15.27
CA TYR A 140 9.32 -9.26 -14.96
C TYR A 140 8.46 -10.37 -15.55
N GLU A 141 9.10 -11.53 -15.78
CA GLU A 141 8.44 -12.75 -16.23
C GLU A 141 9.03 -13.99 -15.56
N ILE A 142 8.20 -15.03 -15.37
CA ILE A 142 8.66 -16.37 -15.04
C ILE A 142 8.52 -17.23 -16.29
N ILE A 143 9.63 -17.78 -16.77
CA ILE A 143 9.66 -18.71 -17.89
C ILE A 143 9.48 -20.12 -17.32
N ASP A 144 8.43 -20.80 -17.72
CA ASP A 144 8.04 -22.11 -17.20
C ASP A 144 8.95 -23.22 -17.76
N CYS A 145 9.59 -23.97 -16.86
CA CYS A 145 10.43 -25.13 -17.17
C CYS A 145 9.72 -26.47 -16.87
N GLY A 146 8.45 -26.43 -16.51
CA GLY A 146 7.69 -27.61 -16.18
C GLY A 146 7.82 -28.07 -14.73
N ARG A 147 7.79 -29.40 -14.52
CA ARG A 147 8.04 -29.98 -13.20
C ARG A 147 9.53 -30.03 -12.90
N PRO A 148 9.96 -29.73 -11.66
CA PRO A 148 11.36 -29.86 -11.28
C PRO A 148 11.75 -31.34 -11.20
N TYR A 149 12.85 -31.71 -11.82
CA TYR A 149 13.48 -33.01 -11.60
C TYR A 149 14.32 -32.98 -10.33
N ARG A 150 14.71 -34.16 -9.83
CA ARG A 150 15.50 -34.34 -8.61
C ARG A 150 16.77 -35.08 -8.94
N ILE A 151 17.92 -34.55 -8.55
CA ILE A 151 19.23 -35.16 -8.65
C ILE A 151 19.78 -35.44 -7.24
N GLY A 152 20.35 -36.62 -7.00
CA GLY A 152 21.00 -36.98 -5.75
C GLY A 152 22.23 -36.13 -5.48
N GLN A 153 22.48 -35.70 -4.22
CA GLN A 153 23.70 -34.99 -3.87
C GLN A 153 24.98 -35.80 -4.16
N LYS A 154 24.92 -37.13 -4.03
CA LYS A 154 26.02 -38.02 -4.45
C LYS A 154 26.27 -38.04 -5.96
N GLU A 155 25.24 -37.89 -6.76
CA GLU A 155 25.37 -37.82 -8.22
C GLU A 155 25.97 -36.48 -8.63
N ILE A 156 25.69 -35.42 -7.91
CA ILE A 156 26.36 -34.13 -8.09
C ILE A 156 27.87 -34.27 -7.71
N ASP A 157 28.15 -34.89 -6.55
CA ASP A 157 29.55 -35.15 -6.13
C ASP A 157 30.32 -35.98 -7.17
N ALA A 158 29.71 -37.02 -7.74
CA ALA A 158 30.33 -37.83 -8.77
C ALA A 158 30.62 -37.03 -10.05
N TYR A 159 29.67 -36.15 -10.46
CA TYR A 159 29.85 -35.28 -11.62
C TYR A 159 31.00 -34.26 -11.40
N LEU A 160 31.05 -33.67 -10.20
CA LEU A 160 32.10 -32.70 -9.84
C LEU A 160 33.46 -33.35 -9.51
N GLY A 161 33.55 -34.66 -9.55
CA GLY A 161 34.78 -35.42 -9.15
C GLY A 161 35.11 -35.18 -7.67
N SER A 162 34.13 -34.99 -6.82
CA SER A 162 34.27 -34.62 -5.40
C SER A 162 33.42 -35.51 -4.48
N ASN A 163 33.48 -35.28 -3.19
CA ASN A 163 32.58 -35.85 -2.19
C ASN A 163 32.10 -34.79 -1.20
N ILE A 164 32.02 -33.55 -1.67
CA ILE A 164 31.84 -32.38 -0.80
C ILE A 164 30.43 -32.37 -0.17
N PHE A 165 29.36 -32.69 -0.93
CA PHE A 165 28.00 -32.78 -0.41
C PHE A 165 27.84 -33.97 0.55
N GLU A 166 28.43 -35.15 0.22
CA GLU A 166 28.41 -36.29 1.12
C GLU A 166 29.13 -35.96 2.43
N LYS A 167 30.31 -35.36 2.37
CA LYS A 167 31.06 -34.95 3.54
C LYS A 167 30.36 -33.91 4.39
N GLU A 168 29.74 -32.93 3.76
CA GLU A 168 29.09 -31.82 4.48
C GLU A 168 27.72 -32.17 5.05
N PHE A 169 26.90 -32.96 4.34
CA PHE A 169 25.48 -33.12 4.64
C PHE A 169 25.05 -34.56 4.95
N SER A 170 25.89 -35.56 4.82
CA SER A 170 25.52 -36.94 5.20
C SER A 170 25.95 -37.30 6.62
N LYS A 171 25.21 -38.20 7.25
CA LYS A 171 25.57 -38.83 8.51
C LYS A 171 25.40 -40.36 8.41
N LYS A 172 26.19 -41.12 9.14
CA LYS A 172 26.03 -42.59 9.19
C LYS A 172 24.84 -42.93 10.08
N SER A 173 23.98 -43.86 9.64
CA SER A 173 22.72 -44.18 10.31
C SER A 173 22.87 -44.74 11.73
N ASN A 174 24.03 -45.24 12.10
CA ASN A 174 24.33 -45.91 13.38
C ASN A 174 25.39 -45.18 14.24
N GLN A 175 25.74 -43.95 13.88
CA GLN A 175 26.73 -43.16 14.61
C GLN A 175 26.09 -41.82 15.06
N GLU A 176 26.35 -41.40 16.30
CA GLU A 176 26.10 -40.01 16.69
C GLU A 176 27.00 -39.11 15.84
N ASP A 177 26.37 -38.20 15.14
CA ASP A 177 27.09 -37.21 14.33
C ASP A 177 27.05 -35.89 15.07
N HIS A 178 28.20 -35.41 15.46
CA HIS A 178 28.40 -34.16 16.14
C HIS A 178 28.37 -32.93 15.23
N ARG A 179 28.16 -33.11 13.91
CA ARG A 179 28.03 -31.99 12.97
C ARG A 179 26.72 -31.25 13.22
N ASP A 180 26.89 -30.04 13.66
CA ASP A 180 25.76 -29.14 13.96
C ASP A 180 25.57 -28.20 12.77
N LEU A 181 24.43 -28.36 12.04
CA LEU A 181 24.04 -27.43 10.99
C LEU A 181 23.59 -26.06 11.51
N ASN A 182 23.46 -25.90 12.85
CA ASN A 182 23.17 -24.58 13.43
C ASN A 182 24.42 -23.71 13.63
N LYS A 183 25.61 -24.28 13.42
CA LYS A 183 26.87 -23.55 13.48
C LYS A 183 27.32 -23.14 12.09
N GLU A 184 27.61 -21.85 11.95
CA GLU A 184 28.22 -21.32 10.72
C GLU A 184 29.52 -22.07 10.37
N ARG A 185 29.79 -22.19 9.08
CA ARG A 185 30.97 -22.84 8.56
C ARG A 185 31.76 -21.90 7.68
N LYS A 186 33.08 -22.05 7.72
CA LYS A 186 33.98 -21.15 7.01
C LYS A 186 34.25 -21.69 5.59
N ILE A 187 34.02 -20.85 4.60
CA ILE A 187 34.46 -21.05 3.20
C ILE A 187 35.32 -19.83 2.82
N GLY A 188 36.63 -20.04 2.62
CA GLY A 188 37.56 -18.94 2.45
C GLY A 188 37.61 -18.05 3.70
N ASN A 189 37.26 -16.78 3.58
CA ASN A 189 37.26 -15.82 4.67
C ASN A 189 35.81 -15.54 5.21
N GLU A 190 34.82 -16.24 4.70
CA GLU A 190 33.41 -15.99 5.00
C GLU A 190 32.84 -17.09 5.90
N GLU A 191 32.09 -16.70 6.97
CA GLU A 191 31.34 -17.62 7.81
C GLU A 191 29.88 -17.66 7.31
N ILE A 192 29.42 -18.84 6.90
CA ILE A 192 28.13 -19.02 6.22
C ILE A 192 27.29 -20.07 6.95
N ASP A 193 25.98 -19.82 7.10
CA ASP A 193 25.02 -20.81 7.59
C ASP A 193 24.90 -21.97 6.59
N PRO A 194 25.29 -23.22 6.97
CA PRO A 194 25.26 -24.37 6.10
C PRO A 194 23.85 -24.82 5.71
N LYS A 195 22.80 -24.27 6.30
CA LYS A 195 21.41 -24.53 5.93
C LYS A 195 20.97 -23.77 4.68
N THR A 196 21.72 -22.79 4.22
CA THR A 196 21.37 -21.93 3.10
C THR A 196 21.71 -22.58 1.74
N ALA A 197 21.03 -22.17 0.68
CA ALA A 197 21.41 -22.49 -0.68
C ALA A 197 22.74 -21.81 -1.03
N TYR A 198 22.93 -20.59 -0.54
CA TYR A 198 24.17 -19.82 -0.70
C TYR A 198 25.39 -20.62 -0.28
N TYR A 199 25.36 -21.29 0.88
CA TYR A 199 26.48 -22.16 1.33
C TYR A 199 26.80 -23.21 0.30
N LYS A 200 25.80 -23.89 -0.30
CA LYS A 200 26.02 -24.93 -1.32
C LYS A 200 26.61 -24.37 -2.60
N TYR A 201 26.13 -23.21 -3.05
CA TYR A 201 26.73 -22.55 -4.21
C TYR A 201 28.19 -22.19 -3.95
N ARG A 202 28.52 -21.66 -2.76
CA ARG A 202 29.91 -21.35 -2.36
C ARG A 202 30.78 -22.61 -2.24
N LEU A 203 30.21 -23.74 -1.84
CA LEU A 203 30.93 -25.02 -1.86
C LEU A 203 31.28 -25.44 -3.29
N VAL A 204 30.37 -25.34 -4.24
CA VAL A 204 30.63 -25.66 -5.66
C VAL A 204 31.67 -24.71 -6.23
N GLU A 205 31.53 -23.40 -6.00
CA GLU A 205 32.50 -22.38 -6.46
C GLU A 205 33.90 -22.58 -5.90
N SER A 206 34.04 -23.29 -4.77
CA SER A 206 35.35 -23.66 -4.25
C SER A 206 36.04 -24.79 -5.04
N LEU A 207 35.28 -25.48 -5.93
CA LEU A 207 35.79 -26.61 -6.75
C LEU A 207 35.87 -26.26 -8.24
N CYS A 208 34.88 -25.55 -8.78
CA CYS A 208 34.73 -25.26 -10.19
C CYS A 208 33.96 -23.96 -10.44
N ASP A 209 33.81 -23.55 -11.68
CA ASP A 209 32.91 -22.41 -12.04
C ASP A 209 31.47 -22.83 -11.85
N ILE A 210 30.63 -21.92 -11.32
CA ILE A 210 29.21 -22.20 -11.12
C ILE A 210 28.47 -22.51 -12.43
N THR A 211 29.01 -22.05 -13.57
CA THR A 211 28.48 -22.34 -14.91
C THR A 211 28.59 -23.81 -15.29
N ASP A 212 29.45 -24.57 -14.61
CA ASP A 212 29.54 -26.01 -14.80
C ASP A 212 28.27 -26.77 -14.37
N LEU A 213 27.40 -26.16 -13.59
CA LEU A 213 26.08 -26.69 -13.25
C LEU A 213 25.00 -26.40 -14.30
N GLU A 214 25.32 -25.66 -15.35
CA GLU A 214 24.34 -25.18 -16.35
C GLU A 214 24.43 -25.97 -17.66
N ASN A 215 23.30 -26.03 -18.36
CA ASN A 215 23.17 -26.61 -19.68
C ASN A 215 23.69 -28.08 -19.78
N LEU A 216 23.49 -28.83 -18.72
CA LEU A 216 23.87 -30.24 -18.64
C LEU A 216 22.81 -31.14 -19.26
N ARG A 217 23.23 -32.35 -19.66
CA ARG A 217 22.30 -33.39 -20.08
C ARG A 217 22.10 -34.42 -18.99
N PHE A 218 20.87 -34.93 -18.92
CA PHE A 218 20.43 -35.87 -17.89
C PHE A 218 19.57 -36.96 -18.48
N SER A 219 19.67 -38.16 -17.88
CA SER A 219 18.76 -39.29 -18.11
C SER A 219 17.95 -39.62 -16.87
N LEU A 220 16.74 -40.18 -17.04
CA LEU A 220 15.92 -40.69 -15.95
C LEU A 220 16.60 -41.89 -15.28
N THR A 221 16.72 -41.87 -13.94
CA THR A 221 17.41 -42.92 -13.16
C THR A 221 16.45 -43.79 -12.36
N GLY A 222 15.11 -43.66 -12.50
CA GLY A 222 14.12 -44.41 -11.74
C GLY A 222 12.78 -44.55 -12.42
N SER A 223 11.93 -45.45 -11.89
CA SER A 223 10.59 -45.74 -12.41
C SER A 223 9.57 -44.63 -12.20
N ASN A 224 9.93 -43.60 -11.45
CA ASN A 224 9.06 -42.44 -11.18
C ASN A 224 9.61 -41.22 -11.89
N ASP A 225 9.19 -40.85 -13.05
CA ASP A 225 9.56 -39.78 -14.00
C ASP A 225 10.04 -38.41 -13.42
N VAL A 226 10.76 -38.43 -12.27
CA VAL A 226 11.23 -37.23 -11.57
C VAL A 226 12.70 -37.29 -11.11
N ARG A 227 13.34 -38.48 -11.12
CA ARG A 227 14.75 -38.59 -10.71
C ARG A 227 15.65 -38.69 -11.96
N VAL A 228 16.70 -37.87 -11.93
CA VAL A 228 17.65 -37.80 -13.03
C VAL A 228 19.08 -37.96 -12.51
N GLY A 229 19.97 -38.44 -13.38
CA GLY A 229 21.42 -38.42 -13.22
C GLY A 229 22.07 -37.69 -14.38
N VAL A 230 23.27 -37.14 -14.19
CA VAL A 230 24.03 -36.51 -15.27
C VAL A 230 24.43 -37.60 -16.27
N ASP A 231 24.13 -37.40 -17.54
CA ASP A 231 24.39 -38.29 -18.64
C ASP A 231 24.64 -37.46 -19.92
N PRO A 232 25.84 -37.45 -20.49
CA PRO A 232 26.16 -36.69 -21.70
C PRO A 232 25.25 -37.02 -22.90
N ASP A 233 24.73 -38.26 -22.96
CA ASP A 233 23.85 -38.74 -24.02
C ASP A 233 22.33 -38.62 -23.64
N GLY A 234 22.05 -38.01 -22.48
CA GLY A 234 20.69 -37.90 -21.93
C GLY A 234 19.78 -36.99 -22.75
N ASP A 235 18.47 -37.29 -22.72
CA ASP A 235 17.44 -36.58 -23.46
C ASP A 235 16.95 -35.30 -22.77
N ILE A 236 17.32 -35.07 -21.51
CA ILE A 236 16.84 -33.93 -20.71
C ILE A 236 17.98 -32.91 -20.61
N GLU A 237 17.80 -31.74 -21.20
CA GLU A 237 18.72 -30.63 -21.02
C GLU A 237 18.23 -29.74 -19.88
N GLY A 238 19.14 -29.33 -18.96
CA GLY A 238 18.78 -28.55 -17.80
C GLY A 238 19.93 -28.01 -16.98
N THR A 239 19.62 -27.29 -15.93
CA THR A 239 20.55 -26.67 -14.98
C THR A 239 20.30 -27.23 -13.58
N ILE A 240 21.35 -27.56 -12.86
CA ILE A 240 21.27 -27.98 -11.46
C ILE A 240 21.01 -26.75 -10.60
N VAL A 241 19.95 -26.80 -9.81
CA VAL A 241 19.50 -25.74 -8.89
C VAL A 241 19.66 -26.22 -7.45
N LEU A 242 20.54 -25.54 -6.71
CA LEU A 242 20.79 -25.83 -5.31
C LEU A 242 19.82 -25.09 -4.42
N THR A 243 19.32 -25.77 -3.41
CA THR A 243 18.37 -25.19 -2.42
C THR A 243 18.78 -25.52 -1.00
N GLY A 244 18.27 -24.81 0.00
CA GLY A 244 18.69 -24.93 1.39
C GLY A 244 18.69 -26.37 1.93
N GLN A 245 19.46 -26.63 2.99
CA GLN A 245 19.65 -27.92 3.65
C GLN A 245 19.06 -27.90 5.06
N PRO A 246 17.81 -28.35 5.27
CA PRO A 246 17.19 -28.28 6.60
C PRO A 246 17.81 -29.24 7.60
N ASP A 247 18.23 -30.43 7.15
CA ASP A 247 18.75 -31.50 8.00
C ASP A 247 19.86 -32.31 7.29
N LEU A 248 20.71 -32.97 8.11
CA LEU A 248 21.68 -33.99 7.60
C LEU A 248 20.92 -35.21 7.11
N TRP A 249 21.26 -35.72 5.94
CA TRP A 249 20.69 -36.97 5.43
C TRP A 249 21.46 -38.22 5.89
N MET A 250 20.73 -39.34 6.11
CA MET A 250 21.33 -40.60 6.56
C MET A 250 21.89 -41.45 5.43
N TYR A 251 23.06 -42.02 5.65
CA TYR A 251 23.68 -42.98 4.76
C TYR A 251 24.20 -44.23 5.52
N PRO A 252 23.91 -45.47 5.11
CA PRO A 252 22.96 -45.82 4.05
C PRO A 252 21.53 -45.36 4.40
N ARG A 253 20.76 -45.03 3.38
CA ARG A 253 19.40 -44.53 3.57
C ARG A 253 18.50 -45.60 4.17
N PRO A 254 17.74 -45.33 5.24
CA PRO A 254 16.78 -46.28 5.79
C PRO A 254 15.80 -46.78 4.73
N LYS A 255 15.53 -48.08 4.69
CA LYS A 255 14.56 -48.69 3.75
C LYS A 255 13.12 -48.18 3.98
N THR A 256 12.79 -47.82 5.18
CA THR A 256 11.54 -47.17 5.55
C THR A 256 11.70 -45.66 5.42
N LEU A 257 10.83 -45.03 4.62
CA LEU A 257 10.72 -43.57 4.49
C LEU A 257 10.26 -42.95 5.84
N SER A 258 11.18 -42.80 6.77
CA SER A 258 10.93 -41.99 7.96
C SER A 258 11.16 -40.52 7.61
N ASN A 259 10.36 -39.62 8.18
CA ASN A 259 10.52 -38.17 8.04
C ASN A 259 11.92 -37.65 8.48
N ASN A 260 12.73 -38.51 9.13
CA ASN A 260 14.04 -38.20 9.69
C ASN A 260 15.22 -38.55 8.73
N ALA A 261 14.94 -38.93 7.48
CA ALA A 261 16.00 -39.28 6.53
C ALA A 261 16.79 -38.10 5.96
N GLY A 262 16.41 -36.89 6.26
CA GLY A 262 17.06 -35.65 5.80
C GLY A 262 16.92 -35.39 4.29
N LYS A 263 17.32 -34.19 3.85
CA LYS A 263 17.33 -33.82 2.42
C LYS A 263 18.61 -34.32 1.75
N TYR A 264 18.49 -35.18 0.74
CA TYR A 264 19.62 -35.80 0.02
C TYR A 264 19.65 -35.50 -1.49
N TYR A 265 18.78 -34.63 -1.99
CA TYR A 265 18.65 -34.27 -3.39
C TYR A 265 18.56 -32.78 -3.60
N GLU A 266 18.98 -32.34 -4.78
CA GLU A 266 18.78 -31.03 -5.35
C GLU A 266 17.84 -31.12 -6.55
N PHE A 267 17.70 -30.03 -7.29
CA PHE A 267 16.74 -29.96 -8.39
C PHE A 267 17.46 -29.76 -9.72
N VAL A 268 16.80 -30.20 -10.79
CA VAL A 268 17.19 -29.88 -12.17
C VAL A 268 15.99 -29.17 -12.81
N PHE A 269 16.25 -27.99 -13.30
CA PHE A 269 15.29 -27.21 -14.10
C PHE A 269 15.62 -27.40 -15.55
N ARG A 270 14.68 -27.89 -16.36
CA ARG A 270 14.83 -28.00 -17.80
C ARG A 270 15.20 -26.67 -18.41
N LEU A 271 15.97 -26.70 -19.50
CA LEU A 271 16.14 -25.51 -20.33
C LEU A 271 14.77 -25.11 -20.93
N PRO A 272 14.44 -23.82 -20.92
CA PRO A 272 13.20 -23.35 -21.53
C PRO A 272 13.19 -23.67 -23.04
N ALA A 273 12.15 -24.34 -23.51
CA ALA A 273 11.92 -24.49 -24.95
C ALA A 273 11.45 -23.15 -25.56
N SER A 274 11.56 -23.00 -26.88
CA SER A 274 11.09 -21.80 -27.59
C SER A 274 9.61 -21.51 -27.40
N ASN A 275 8.81 -22.55 -27.12
CA ASN A 275 7.38 -22.47 -26.84
C ASN A 275 7.02 -22.54 -25.35
N SER A 276 8.00 -22.40 -24.44
CA SER A 276 7.75 -22.34 -23.00
C SER A 276 6.79 -21.22 -22.66
N GLU A 277 5.81 -21.50 -21.78
CA GLU A 277 4.91 -20.48 -21.27
C GLU A 277 5.67 -19.45 -20.47
N LYS A 278 5.28 -18.20 -20.64
CA LYS A 278 5.82 -17.05 -19.94
C LYS A 278 4.71 -16.38 -19.15
N TYR A 279 4.96 -16.17 -17.88
CA TYR A 279 4.00 -15.55 -16.97
C TYR A 279 4.54 -14.18 -16.57
N SER A 280 3.91 -13.11 -17.03
CA SER A 280 4.25 -11.74 -16.66
C SER A 280 3.92 -11.46 -15.21
N LEU A 281 4.82 -10.77 -14.52
CA LEU A 281 4.62 -10.18 -13.20
C LEU A 281 4.63 -8.67 -13.33
N SER A 282 3.75 -8.00 -12.59
CA SER A 282 3.82 -6.54 -12.46
C SER A 282 5.02 -6.13 -11.59
N GLU A 283 5.45 -4.89 -11.71
CA GLU A 283 6.49 -4.32 -10.85
C GLU A 283 6.09 -4.42 -9.37
N GLU A 284 4.83 -4.14 -9.05
CA GLU A 284 4.30 -4.25 -7.69
C GLU A 284 4.37 -5.68 -7.14
N GLU A 285 4.00 -6.69 -7.94
CA GLU A 285 4.10 -8.10 -7.55
C GLU A 285 5.55 -8.50 -7.30
N PHE A 286 6.48 -8.08 -8.14
CA PHE A 286 7.90 -8.36 -7.95
C PHE A 286 8.46 -7.69 -6.69
N GLU A 287 8.16 -6.41 -6.45
CA GLU A 287 8.59 -5.68 -5.26
C GLU A 287 8.06 -6.30 -3.96
N GLN A 288 6.82 -6.77 -3.95
CA GLN A 288 6.24 -7.48 -2.82
C GLN A 288 6.99 -8.79 -2.52
N TYR A 289 7.41 -9.52 -3.54
CA TYR A 289 8.22 -10.73 -3.36
C TYR A 289 9.65 -10.40 -2.96
N ARG A 290 10.24 -9.36 -3.55
CA ARG A 290 11.53 -8.84 -3.13
C ARG A 290 11.54 -8.49 -1.65
N PHE A 291 10.49 -7.85 -1.15
CA PHE A 291 10.33 -7.57 0.28
C PHE A 291 10.43 -8.83 1.16
N MET A 292 9.83 -9.95 0.75
CA MET A 292 9.85 -11.18 1.53
C MET A 292 11.22 -11.86 1.60
N TYR A 293 12.08 -11.64 0.62
CA TYR A 293 13.35 -12.35 0.46
C TYR A 293 14.60 -11.48 0.57
N SER A 294 14.47 -10.15 0.51
CA SER A 294 15.60 -9.19 0.45
C SER A 294 16.64 -9.35 1.56
N ASP A 295 16.23 -9.77 2.75
CA ASP A 295 17.14 -10.01 3.88
C ASP A 295 17.88 -11.37 3.79
N SER A 296 17.44 -12.25 2.88
CA SER A 296 17.98 -13.58 2.71
C SER A 296 19.31 -13.53 1.96
N VAL A 297 20.34 -14.23 2.47
CA VAL A 297 21.62 -14.40 1.77
C VAL A 297 21.43 -15.15 0.46
N ASP A 298 20.49 -16.11 0.39
CA ASP A 298 20.13 -16.84 -0.82
C ASP A 298 19.62 -15.88 -1.90
N TRP A 299 18.69 -14.97 -1.54
CA TRP A 299 18.18 -13.97 -2.48
C TRP A 299 19.29 -13.06 -3.01
N LYS A 300 20.12 -12.52 -2.12
CA LYS A 300 21.22 -11.62 -2.50
C LYS A 300 22.15 -12.29 -3.49
N TYR A 301 22.60 -13.50 -3.19
CA TYR A 301 23.48 -14.26 -4.08
C TYR A 301 22.82 -14.56 -5.44
N LEU A 302 21.58 -15.08 -5.43
CA LEU A 302 20.87 -15.44 -6.66
C LEU A 302 20.58 -14.20 -7.51
N ASN A 303 20.22 -13.08 -6.89
CA ASN A 303 19.98 -11.82 -7.57
C ASN A 303 21.24 -11.23 -8.20
N ASP A 304 22.36 -11.27 -7.48
CA ASP A 304 23.59 -10.62 -7.91
C ASP A 304 24.38 -11.49 -8.91
N THR A 305 24.24 -12.82 -8.82
CA THR A 305 25.04 -13.79 -9.61
C THR A 305 24.26 -14.43 -10.75
N LEU A 306 23.07 -14.96 -10.50
CA LEU A 306 22.29 -15.71 -11.49
C LEU A 306 21.28 -14.85 -12.25
N PHE A 307 20.65 -13.88 -11.58
CA PHE A 307 19.61 -13.08 -12.21
C PHE A 307 20.07 -12.33 -13.46
N PRO A 308 21.24 -11.68 -13.48
CA PRO A 308 21.72 -10.98 -14.68
C PRO A 308 22.03 -11.91 -15.85
N ARG A 309 22.28 -13.20 -15.60
CA ARG A 309 22.78 -14.16 -16.57
C ARG A 309 21.72 -15.13 -17.09
N ILE A 310 21.10 -15.87 -16.20
CA ILE A 310 20.11 -16.90 -16.54
C ILE A 310 18.73 -16.70 -15.88
N GLY A 311 18.64 -15.83 -14.91
CA GLY A 311 17.46 -15.59 -14.09
C GLY A 311 17.56 -16.21 -12.69
N ILE A 312 16.61 -15.86 -11.80
CA ILE A 312 16.49 -16.49 -10.49
C ILE A 312 15.68 -17.77 -10.60
N PRO A 313 16.17 -18.91 -10.10
CA PRO A 313 15.39 -20.15 -10.10
C PRO A 313 14.27 -20.09 -9.07
N VAL A 314 13.05 -20.32 -9.51
CA VAL A 314 11.85 -20.25 -8.67
C VAL A 314 10.98 -21.49 -8.81
N PHE A 315 10.34 -21.88 -7.70
CA PHE A 315 9.24 -22.83 -7.67
C PHE A 315 7.94 -22.05 -7.55
N PHE A 316 6.92 -22.45 -8.30
CA PHE A 316 5.68 -21.68 -8.32
C PHE A 316 4.42 -22.54 -8.48
N ARG A 317 3.28 -21.98 -8.09
CA ARG A 317 1.95 -22.48 -8.45
C ARG A 317 1.30 -21.51 -9.41
N ARG A 318 0.54 -22.07 -10.33
CA ARG A 318 -0.36 -21.30 -11.19
C ARG A 318 -1.81 -21.62 -10.87
N ASP A 319 -2.68 -20.69 -11.12
CA ASP A 319 -4.10 -20.94 -11.17
C ASP A 319 -4.43 -21.64 -12.49
N GLU A 320 -5.08 -22.81 -12.44
CA GLU A 320 -5.34 -23.62 -13.64
C GLU A 320 -6.38 -22.99 -14.58
N LYS A 321 -7.29 -22.15 -14.03
CA LYS A 321 -8.35 -21.50 -14.82
C LYS A 321 -7.86 -20.21 -15.45
N THR A 322 -7.22 -19.35 -14.65
CA THR A 322 -6.76 -18.03 -15.12
C THR A 322 -5.37 -18.08 -15.76
N ARG A 323 -4.63 -19.18 -15.56
CA ARG A 323 -3.22 -19.37 -15.96
C ARG A 323 -2.29 -18.28 -15.44
N LYS A 324 -2.67 -17.58 -14.38
CA LYS A 324 -1.80 -16.61 -13.69
C LYS A 324 -0.97 -17.29 -12.61
N ILE A 325 0.20 -16.70 -12.32
CA ILE A 325 0.98 -17.08 -11.15
C ILE A 325 0.14 -16.79 -9.91
N ARG A 326 0.01 -17.79 -9.04
CA ARG A 326 -0.64 -17.65 -7.74
C ARG A 326 0.34 -17.23 -6.67
N ASP A 327 1.46 -17.91 -6.61
CA ASP A 327 2.56 -17.67 -5.68
C ASP A 327 3.83 -18.38 -6.15
N TRP A 328 4.99 -17.96 -5.65
CA TRP A 328 6.28 -18.52 -5.99
C TRP A 328 7.31 -18.33 -4.87
N GLY A 329 8.46 -19.02 -4.94
CA GLY A 329 9.54 -18.85 -3.99
C GLY A 329 10.80 -19.64 -4.37
N LEU A 330 11.85 -19.48 -3.55
CA LEU A 330 13.21 -19.98 -3.83
C LEU A 330 13.45 -21.45 -3.44
N ALA A 331 12.47 -22.12 -2.87
CA ALA A 331 12.57 -23.51 -2.46
C ALA A 331 11.28 -24.26 -2.77
N LEU A 332 11.32 -25.59 -2.89
CA LEU A 332 10.13 -26.39 -3.20
C LEU A 332 8.97 -26.15 -2.21
N LEU A 333 9.26 -26.04 -0.93
CA LEU A 333 8.31 -25.70 0.12
C LEU A 333 8.60 -24.28 0.61
N TYR A 334 8.36 -23.29 -0.26
CA TYR A 334 8.62 -21.89 0.04
C TYR A 334 7.64 -21.32 1.10
N LYS A 335 7.97 -20.15 1.65
CA LYS A 335 7.04 -19.38 2.48
C LYS A 335 5.86 -18.94 1.61
N LEU A 336 4.65 -19.28 2.04
CA LEU A 336 3.45 -18.93 1.31
C LEU A 336 3.04 -17.49 1.65
N PRO A 337 2.99 -16.58 0.65
CA PRO A 337 2.55 -15.22 0.90
C PRO A 337 1.08 -15.19 1.33
N TYR A 338 0.74 -14.27 2.23
CA TYR A 338 -0.67 -13.96 2.48
C TYR A 338 -1.32 -13.33 1.24
N GLU A 339 -2.63 -13.49 1.09
CA GLU A 339 -3.36 -12.96 -0.08
C GLU A 339 -3.35 -11.43 -0.13
N ARG A 340 -3.37 -10.76 1.05
CA ARG A 340 -3.35 -9.31 1.15
C ARG A 340 -2.06 -8.80 1.78
N THR A 341 -1.62 -7.62 1.35
CA THR A 341 -0.57 -6.83 2.02
C THR A 341 -1.14 -6.17 3.28
N PRO A 342 -0.32 -5.74 4.24
CA PRO A 342 -0.78 -4.94 5.38
C PRO A 342 -1.61 -3.73 4.96
N ARG A 343 -1.22 -3.00 3.91
CA ARG A 343 -1.98 -1.87 3.38
C ARG A 343 -3.37 -2.26 2.91
N GLN A 344 -3.51 -3.41 2.25
CA GLN A 344 -4.81 -3.91 1.77
C GLN A 344 -5.74 -4.34 2.91
N THR A 345 -5.21 -4.62 4.11
CA THR A 345 -6.02 -4.95 5.29
C THR A 345 -6.53 -3.75 6.06
N LEU A 346 -6.02 -2.55 5.78
CA LEU A 346 -6.50 -1.32 6.41
C LEU A 346 -7.94 -1.01 6.00
N PRO A 347 -8.72 -0.36 6.88
CA PRO A 347 -10.01 0.23 6.50
C PRO A 347 -9.85 1.23 5.33
N GLU A 348 -10.91 1.40 4.54
CA GLU A 348 -10.84 2.23 3.32
C GLU A 348 -10.47 3.69 3.61
N ALA A 349 -10.93 4.25 4.74
CA ALA A 349 -10.59 5.63 5.12
C ALA A 349 -9.07 5.87 5.24
N HIS A 350 -8.29 4.84 5.65
CA HIS A 350 -6.83 4.97 5.74
C HIS A 350 -6.11 4.94 4.38
N LYS A 351 -6.82 4.61 3.30
CA LYS A 351 -6.29 4.51 1.94
C LYS A 351 -6.60 5.75 1.10
N GLU A 352 -7.43 6.68 1.64
CA GLU A 352 -7.79 7.91 0.93
C GLU A 352 -6.56 8.81 0.69
N GLU A 353 -6.50 9.41 -0.50
CA GLU A 353 -5.45 10.38 -0.89
C GLU A 353 -5.78 11.79 -0.36
N LYS A 354 -6.14 11.88 0.93
CA LYS A 354 -6.38 13.13 1.65
C LYS A 354 -5.37 13.28 2.77
N HIS A 355 -5.13 14.51 3.20
CA HIS A 355 -4.20 14.79 4.29
C HIS A 355 -4.94 14.84 5.63
N ASP A 356 -4.42 14.08 6.60
CA ASP A 356 -4.91 14.09 7.97
C ASP A 356 -4.27 15.24 8.79
N MET A 357 -4.74 15.43 10.02
CA MET A 357 -4.25 16.49 10.91
C MET A 357 -2.74 16.36 11.20
N THR A 358 -2.23 15.15 11.31
CA THR A 358 -0.81 14.93 11.56
C THR A 358 0.04 15.34 10.36
N GLU A 359 -0.38 15.00 9.16
CA GLU A 359 0.26 15.46 7.91
C GLU A 359 0.20 16.97 7.78
N CYS A 360 -0.93 17.59 8.14
CA CYS A 360 -1.09 19.04 8.16
C CYS A 360 -0.07 19.72 9.07
N ILE A 361 0.18 19.18 10.25
CA ILE A 361 1.08 19.78 11.26
C ILE A 361 2.55 19.41 10.98
N PHE A 362 2.86 18.13 10.80
CA PHE A 362 4.22 17.61 10.71
C PHE A 362 4.79 17.57 9.29
N GLY A 363 3.93 17.82 8.30
CA GLY A 363 4.27 17.75 6.88
C GLY A 363 4.27 16.32 6.33
N PHE A 364 4.35 16.23 5.02
CA PHE A 364 4.36 14.98 4.27
C PHE A 364 5.23 15.09 3.02
N THR A 365 5.61 13.95 2.47
CA THR A 365 6.31 13.85 1.18
C THR A 365 5.52 12.90 0.28
N GLY A 366 5.06 13.40 -0.83
CA GLY A 366 4.32 12.63 -1.83
C GLY A 366 4.97 12.71 -3.21
N LYS A 367 4.49 11.89 -4.14
CA LYS A 367 4.98 11.89 -5.54
C LYS A 367 4.58 13.15 -6.31
N ARG A 368 3.42 13.73 -6.00
CA ARG A 368 2.86 14.89 -6.71
C ARG A 368 3.07 16.18 -5.95
N GLU A 369 2.97 16.13 -4.63
CA GLU A 369 3.04 17.27 -3.76
C GLU A 369 3.76 16.91 -2.46
N SER A 370 4.30 17.91 -1.78
CA SER A 370 4.99 17.76 -0.50
C SER A 370 4.76 19.02 0.32
N LEU A 371 4.61 18.85 1.62
CA LEU A 371 4.48 19.96 2.56
C LEU A 371 5.57 19.87 3.61
N LYS A 372 6.35 20.94 3.76
CA LYS A 372 7.28 21.06 4.88
C LYS A 372 6.50 21.20 6.19
N GLY A 373 6.91 20.48 7.24
CA GLY A 373 6.25 20.57 8.54
C GLY A 373 6.24 21.98 9.12
N ARG A 374 5.13 22.35 9.72
CA ARG A 374 4.92 23.66 10.39
C ARG A 374 5.39 23.66 11.84
N VAL A 375 5.93 22.54 12.34
CA VAL A 375 6.50 22.39 13.69
C VAL A 375 7.96 21.96 13.62
N GLN A 376 8.76 22.50 14.54
CA GLN A 376 10.18 22.20 14.68
C GLN A 376 10.51 21.95 16.15
N PHE A 377 11.12 20.81 16.42
CA PHE A 377 11.60 20.43 17.74
C PHE A 377 13.08 20.74 17.84
N SER A 378 13.49 21.54 18.84
CA SER A 378 14.90 21.77 19.15
C SER A 378 15.53 20.49 19.71
N PRO A 379 16.86 20.34 19.74
CA PRO A 379 17.48 19.39 20.66
C PRO A 379 17.10 19.72 22.11
N PHE A 380 16.87 18.72 22.94
CA PHE A 380 16.54 18.85 24.35
C PHE A 380 17.77 18.54 25.16
N PHE A 381 18.43 19.56 25.67
CA PHE A 381 19.66 19.43 26.44
C PHE A 381 19.41 19.21 27.92
N SER A 382 20.33 18.46 28.56
CA SER A 382 20.34 18.27 30.00
C SER A 382 21.62 18.83 30.61
N ASP A 383 21.46 19.47 31.78
CA ASP A 383 22.58 19.95 32.57
C ASP A 383 22.82 19.06 33.83
N ASN A 384 21.88 18.11 34.11
CA ASN A 384 21.96 17.20 35.24
C ASN A 384 21.98 15.71 34.85
N ALA A 385 22.16 15.41 33.56
CA ALA A 385 22.21 14.02 33.09
C ALA A 385 23.54 13.37 33.52
N GLU A 386 23.42 12.22 34.13
CA GLU A 386 24.56 11.38 34.54
C GLU A 386 24.49 10.03 33.77
N PRO A 387 25.58 9.62 33.07
CA PRO A 387 25.62 8.34 32.40
C PRO A 387 25.74 7.21 33.40
N ASP A 388 25.06 6.09 33.18
CA ASP A 388 25.35 4.88 33.96
C ASP A 388 26.72 4.34 33.56
N THR A 389 27.56 4.11 34.56
CA THR A 389 28.89 3.55 34.38
C THR A 389 28.86 2.05 34.06
N ARG A 390 27.75 1.38 34.36
CA ARG A 390 27.53 -0.02 34.01
C ARG A 390 27.20 -0.16 32.52
N GLN A 391 27.72 -1.23 31.93
CA GLN A 391 27.34 -1.65 30.60
C GLN A 391 26.06 -2.48 30.66
N HIS A 392 25.02 -2.04 29.96
CA HIS A 392 23.78 -2.80 29.85
C HIS A 392 23.80 -3.60 28.56
N ARG A 393 23.57 -4.91 28.66
CA ARG A 393 23.55 -5.86 27.54
C ARG A 393 22.15 -6.42 27.38
N LEU A 394 21.48 -6.08 26.28
CA LEU A 394 20.07 -6.41 26.10
C LEU A 394 19.82 -6.99 24.69
N VAL A 395 18.98 -8.01 24.60
CA VAL A 395 18.53 -8.53 23.30
C VAL A 395 17.29 -7.76 22.85
N LEU A 396 17.45 -6.91 21.85
CA LEU A 396 16.35 -6.14 21.26
C LEU A 396 15.80 -6.89 20.05
N SER A 397 14.76 -7.71 20.26
CA SER A 397 14.14 -8.46 19.17
C SER A 397 13.47 -7.55 18.15
N GLY A 398 13.69 -7.84 16.87
CA GLY A 398 12.99 -7.20 15.76
C GLY A 398 11.47 -7.55 15.75
N PRO A 399 10.65 -6.74 15.09
CA PRO A 399 9.23 -7.04 14.92
C PRO A 399 9.02 -8.33 14.12
N LYS A 400 8.05 -9.16 14.54
CA LYS A 400 7.63 -10.36 13.81
C LYS A 400 6.22 -10.17 13.26
N ALA A 401 6.05 -9.16 12.42
CA ALA A 401 4.75 -8.73 11.91
C ALA A 401 3.99 -9.83 11.14
N SER A 402 4.67 -10.85 10.62
CA SER A 402 4.04 -12.03 10.03
C SER A 402 3.31 -12.92 11.05
N TYR A 403 3.51 -12.71 12.37
CA TYR A 403 2.89 -13.51 13.42
C TYR A 403 1.48 -13.03 13.74
N TYR A 404 0.50 -13.59 13.03
CA TYR A 404 -0.90 -13.17 13.05
C TYR A 404 -1.61 -13.22 14.41
N PRO A 405 -1.28 -14.12 15.38
CA PRO A 405 -1.94 -14.11 16.69
C PRO A 405 -1.72 -12.81 17.48
N ILE A 406 -0.69 -12.02 17.13
CA ILE A 406 -0.37 -10.75 17.76
C ILE A 406 -0.77 -9.56 16.86
N TYR A 407 -0.44 -9.62 15.54
CA TYR A 407 -0.52 -8.46 14.65
C TYR A 407 -1.85 -8.31 13.92
N ILE A 408 -2.68 -9.37 13.90
CA ILE A 408 -4.02 -9.35 13.29
C ILE A 408 -5.09 -9.35 14.37
N ASP A 409 -6.07 -8.48 14.25
CA ASP A 409 -7.20 -8.40 15.17
C ASP A 409 -8.05 -9.69 15.11
N GLN A 410 -8.15 -10.34 16.26
CA GLN A 410 -8.89 -11.60 16.46
C GLN A 410 -10.26 -11.38 17.11
N LYS A 411 -10.66 -10.12 17.35
CA LYS A 411 -11.94 -9.80 18.01
C LYS A 411 -13.12 -10.52 17.35
N GLY A 412 -13.98 -11.15 18.18
CA GLY A 412 -15.14 -11.90 17.72
C GLY A 412 -14.85 -13.34 17.27
N ARG A 413 -13.62 -13.84 17.52
CA ARG A 413 -13.23 -15.25 17.29
C ARG A 413 -12.94 -16.00 18.58
N GLU A 414 -13.11 -15.34 19.71
CA GLU A 414 -12.83 -15.86 21.05
C GLU A 414 -13.71 -17.04 21.42
N LYS A 415 -13.16 -18.00 22.16
CA LYS A 415 -13.90 -19.02 22.88
C LYS A 415 -14.15 -18.56 24.32
N GLY A 416 -15.39 -18.28 24.67
CA GLY A 416 -15.77 -17.83 26.02
C GLY A 416 -15.21 -16.43 26.33
N ASN A 417 -14.97 -16.15 27.60
CA ASN A 417 -14.51 -14.84 28.09
C ASN A 417 -12.96 -14.69 28.14
N GLY A 418 -12.21 -15.53 27.44
CA GLY A 418 -10.74 -15.55 27.53
C GLY A 418 -10.03 -15.20 26.20
N ALA A 419 -8.70 -15.27 26.24
CA ALA A 419 -7.82 -15.11 25.06
C ALA A 419 -7.77 -16.36 24.15
N MET A 420 -8.59 -17.38 24.43
CA MET A 420 -8.55 -18.63 23.67
C MET A 420 -9.29 -18.53 22.35
N ILE A 421 -8.74 -19.16 21.32
CA ILE A 421 -9.31 -19.22 19.97
C ILE A 421 -9.18 -20.64 19.41
N ASP A 422 -10.05 -21.02 18.50
CA ASP A 422 -9.89 -22.27 17.75
C ASP A 422 -8.78 -22.12 16.70
N PRO A 423 -7.81 -23.06 16.58
CA PRO A 423 -6.71 -22.96 15.60
C PRO A 423 -7.17 -22.71 14.17
N ASN A 424 -8.32 -23.25 13.78
CA ASN A 424 -8.89 -23.10 12.44
C ASN A 424 -9.68 -21.79 12.26
N GLN A 425 -9.84 -21.01 13.33
CA GLN A 425 -10.61 -19.77 13.36
C GLN A 425 -9.71 -18.52 13.38
N TYR A 426 -8.39 -18.67 13.48
CA TYR A 426 -7.48 -17.53 13.38
C TYR A 426 -7.72 -16.74 12.10
N ARG A 427 -7.79 -15.42 12.24
CA ARG A 427 -7.64 -14.50 11.12
C ARG A 427 -6.16 -14.31 10.82
N THR A 428 -5.88 -14.13 9.54
CA THR A 428 -4.55 -13.80 9.04
C THR A 428 -4.64 -12.52 8.18
N TYR A 429 -3.55 -12.12 7.53
CA TYR A 429 -3.59 -11.04 6.53
C TYR A 429 -4.51 -11.36 5.34
N THR A 430 -4.97 -12.58 5.16
CA THR A 430 -5.93 -12.94 4.13
C THR A 430 -7.34 -12.43 4.43
N ASP A 431 -7.77 -12.46 5.70
CA ASP A 431 -9.18 -12.22 6.10
C ASP A 431 -9.35 -11.28 7.30
N GLY A 432 -8.26 -10.90 8.00
CA GLY A 432 -8.27 -10.00 9.15
C GLY A 432 -7.75 -8.59 8.86
N GLY A 433 -8.01 -7.66 9.77
CA GLY A 433 -7.41 -6.33 9.83
C GLY A 433 -6.24 -6.28 10.81
N LEU A 434 -5.43 -5.23 10.75
CA LEU A 434 -4.33 -5.01 11.69
C LEU A 434 -4.87 -4.78 13.12
N SER A 435 -4.11 -5.26 14.13
CA SER A 435 -4.44 -5.04 15.55
C SER A 435 -4.42 -3.56 15.96
N GLY A 436 -3.68 -2.71 15.25
CA GLY A 436 -3.63 -1.28 15.48
C GLY A 436 -2.22 -0.69 15.61
N TRP A 437 -2.10 0.40 16.35
CA TRP A 437 -0.85 1.11 16.60
C TRP A 437 -0.04 0.43 17.69
N LYS A 438 1.14 -0.09 17.37
CA LYS A 438 2.01 -0.78 18.32
C LYS A 438 2.62 0.20 19.32
N ARG A 439 2.42 -0.08 20.64
CA ARG A 439 2.99 0.71 21.75
C ARG A 439 3.65 -0.22 22.75
N TYR A 440 4.86 0.14 23.22
CA TYR A 440 5.49 -0.55 24.34
C TYR A 440 4.77 -0.18 25.63
N LEU A 441 4.72 -1.13 26.58
CA LEU A 441 4.05 -0.95 27.85
C LEU A 441 4.96 -0.26 28.86
N GLN A 442 4.37 0.55 29.73
CA GLN A 442 5.10 1.20 30.82
C GLN A 442 5.50 0.16 31.87
N ARG A 443 6.64 0.37 32.53
CA ARG A 443 7.11 -0.46 33.64
C ARG A 443 7.53 0.43 34.78
N ALA A 444 7.23 -0.02 36.02
CA ALA A 444 7.68 0.69 37.24
C ALA A 444 9.20 0.62 37.41
N ASN A 445 9.78 -0.54 37.05
CA ASN A 445 11.22 -0.81 37.16
C ASN A 445 11.73 -1.43 35.85
N ILE A 446 13.04 -1.26 35.60
CA ILE A 446 13.66 -1.96 34.46
C ILE A 446 13.70 -3.46 34.72
N TRP A 447 13.51 -4.23 33.70
CA TRP A 447 13.67 -5.68 33.70
C TRP A 447 14.94 -6.04 32.93
N GLU A 448 16.03 -6.26 33.63
CA GLU A 448 17.25 -6.78 33.05
C GLU A 448 17.15 -8.31 32.95
N LYS A 449 17.40 -8.82 31.77
CA LYS A 449 17.52 -10.26 31.50
C LYS A 449 18.93 -10.48 31.00
N GLU A 450 19.73 -11.20 31.79
CA GLU A 450 21.05 -11.61 31.36
C GLU A 450 20.94 -12.45 30.10
N THR A 451 21.72 -12.10 29.11
CA THR A 451 21.78 -12.79 27.80
C THR A 451 23.13 -13.50 27.71
N GLY A 452 23.09 -14.74 27.30
CA GLY A 452 24.30 -15.55 27.17
C GLY A 452 24.96 -15.50 25.78
N SER A 453 24.61 -14.55 24.92
CA SER A 453 25.07 -14.54 23.52
C SER A 453 25.64 -13.19 23.13
N ASP A 454 26.98 -13.13 22.95
CA ASP A 454 27.66 -11.94 22.45
C ASP A 454 27.27 -11.54 21.01
N LYS A 455 26.63 -12.45 20.26
CA LYS A 455 26.28 -12.22 18.84
C LYS A 455 25.03 -11.39 18.61
N ILE A 456 24.10 -11.36 19.57
CA ILE A 456 22.77 -10.74 19.42
C ILE A 456 22.49 -9.63 20.44
N ASP A 457 23.42 -9.40 21.37
CA ASP A 457 23.27 -8.36 22.38
C ASP A 457 23.47 -6.97 21.78
N SER A 458 22.67 -6.01 22.26
CA SER A 458 22.91 -4.59 22.08
C SER A 458 23.53 -4.03 23.35
N ILE A 459 24.68 -3.38 23.20
CA ILE A 459 25.41 -2.75 24.30
C ILE A 459 24.98 -1.29 24.44
N LEU A 460 24.58 -0.88 25.63
CA LEU A 460 24.07 0.45 25.92
C LEU A 460 24.73 1.02 27.20
N HIS A 461 25.05 2.32 27.15
CA HIS A 461 25.37 3.13 28.31
C HIS A 461 24.27 4.20 28.47
N PRO A 462 23.18 3.92 29.19
CA PRO A 462 22.07 4.84 29.34
C PRO A 462 22.41 6.00 30.28
N VAL A 463 21.60 7.05 30.23
CA VAL A 463 21.54 8.08 31.25
C VAL A 463 20.64 7.62 32.40
N LEU A 464 21.05 7.90 33.64
CA LEU A 464 20.34 7.53 34.86
C LEU A 464 18.98 8.25 34.98
N PRO A 465 18.03 7.67 35.76
CA PRO A 465 16.78 8.34 36.11
C PRO A 465 17.02 9.68 36.83
N GLY A 466 16.08 10.63 36.68
CA GLY A 466 16.16 11.98 37.24
C GLY A 466 16.79 13.01 36.33
N ALA A 467 17.33 12.61 35.20
CA ALA A 467 17.79 13.55 34.16
C ALA A 467 16.64 14.38 33.60
N GLU A 468 16.79 15.68 33.59
CA GLU A 468 15.86 16.66 33.03
C GLU A 468 16.43 17.22 31.72
N PHE A 469 15.68 17.08 30.65
CA PHE A 469 16.04 17.59 29.34
C PHE A 469 15.11 18.74 28.94
N LYS A 470 15.67 19.91 28.63
CA LYS A 470 14.92 21.12 28.28
C LYS A 470 15.08 21.48 26.81
N GLY A 471 13.97 21.79 26.17
CA GLY A 471 13.93 22.20 24.77
C GLY A 471 12.66 22.95 24.42
N SER A 472 12.51 23.28 23.18
CA SER A 472 11.36 24.03 22.71
C SER A 472 10.79 23.45 21.41
N VAL A 473 9.48 23.60 21.27
CA VAL A 473 8.73 23.31 20.04
C VAL A 473 8.34 24.62 19.41
N ARG A 474 8.92 24.95 18.26
CA ARG A 474 8.54 26.12 17.45
C ARG A 474 7.52 25.72 16.42
N PHE A 475 6.53 26.54 16.23
CA PHE A 475 5.50 26.32 15.21
C PHE A 475 5.08 27.64 14.58
N HIS A 476 4.51 27.53 13.39
CA HIS A 476 3.98 28.69 12.67
C HIS A 476 2.67 28.33 11.97
N ASN A 477 1.76 29.30 11.96
CA ASN A 477 0.49 29.23 11.22
C ASN A 477 -0.31 27.95 11.53
N LEU A 478 -0.36 27.53 12.80
CA LEU A 478 -1.27 26.48 13.24
C LEU A 478 -2.64 27.08 13.55
N ARG A 479 -3.70 26.38 13.18
CA ARG A 479 -5.03 26.73 13.63
C ARG A 479 -5.23 26.34 15.09
N PRO A 480 -6.22 26.93 15.81
CA PRO A 480 -6.49 26.58 17.20
C PRO A 480 -6.64 25.07 17.45
N GLU A 481 -7.34 24.35 16.56
CA GLU A 481 -7.50 22.90 16.64
C GLU A 481 -6.19 22.15 16.50
N GLU A 482 -5.32 22.60 15.59
CA GLU A 482 -4.01 22.00 15.35
C GLU A 482 -3.05 22.23 16.52
N LEU A 483 -3.07 23.43 17.12
CA LEU A 483 -2.28 23.73 18.31
C LEU A 483 -2.79 22.91 19.50
N GLY A 484 -4.12 22.79 19.66
CA GLY A 484 -4.74 21.94 20.67
C GLY A 484 -4.38 20.46 20.50
N ALA A 485 -4.33 19.96 19.27
CA ALA A 485 -3.90 18.61 18.96
C ALA A 485 -2.42 18.37 19.32
N LEU A 486 -1.52 19.33 19.02
CA LEU A 486 -0.11 19.26 19.37
C LEU A 486 0.09 19.28 20.91
N LEU A 487 -0.60 20.13 21.63
CA LEU A 487 -0.59 20.19 23.11
C LEU A 487 -1.14 18.90 23.71
N SER A 488 -2.25 18.38 23.14
CA SER A 488 -2.83 17.10 23.56
C SER A 488 -1.85 15.95 23.36
N ALA A 489 -1.08 15.95 22.28
CA ALA A 489 -0.07 14.92 22.02
C ALA A 489 1.12 15.03 22.98
N LEU A 490 1.51 16.22 23.40
CA LEU A 490 2.57 16.45 24.40
C LEU A 490 2.14 15.99 25.80
N THR A 491 0.91 16.28 26.21
CA THR A 491 0.42 16.17 27.60
C THR A 491 -0.58 15.02 27.80
N PHE A 492 -0.82 14.18 26.78
CA PHE A 492 -1.92 13.22 26.78
C PHE A 492 -3.28 13.90 27.12
N HIS A 493 -3.51 15.05 26.47
CA HIS A 493 -4.71 15.85 26.69
C HIS A 493 -4.88 16.33 28.14
N GLY A 494 -3.82 16.89 28.71
CA GLY A 494 -3.81 17.40 30.07
C GLY A 494 -3.76 16.32 31.16
N ASN A 495 -3.31 15.11 30.83
CA ASN A 495 -3.16 14.01 31.77
C ASN A 495 -1.67 13.67 32.06
N GLU A 496 -0.76 14.61 31.86
CA GLU A 496 0.69 14.44 32.04
C GLU A 496 1.08 14.10 33.48
N ALA A 497 0.24 14.39 34.48
CA ALA A 497 0.47 13.97 35.86
C ALA A 497 0.52 12.45 36.02
N GLU A 498 -0.24 11.70 35.21
CA GLU A 498 -0.39 10.26 35.31
C GLU A 498 0.17 9.50 34.11
N CYS A 499 0.12 10.10 32.91
CA CYS A 499 0.55 9.49 31.67
C CYS A 499 2.01 9.79 31.35
N ARG A 500 2.71 8.81 30.77
CA ARG A 500 4.14 8.93 30.43
C ARG A 500 4.40 8.60 28.99
N HIS A 501 5.30 9.34 28.38
CA HIS A 501 5.91 9.00 27.10
C HIS A 501 7.04 7.98 27.28
N GLN A 502 7.48 7.40 26.17
CA GLN A 502 8.67 6.57 26.12
C GLN A 502 9.57 7.02 24.97
N PHE A 503 10.81 7.40 25.31
CA PHE A 503 11.82 7.78 24.34
C PHE A 503 12.99 6.80 24.30
N GLY A 504 13.65 6.73 23.15
CA GLY A 504 14.87 5.95 23.00
C GLY A 504 14.67 4.44 22.79
N MET A 505 15.73 3.71 23.05
CA MET A 505 15.82 2.25 22.88
C MET A 505 15.47 1.51 24.18
N ALA A 506 15.47 0.19 24.12
CA ALA A 506 15.22 -0.72 25.25
C ALA A 506 13.86 -0.56 25.96
N LYS A 507 12.87 0.06 25.31
CA LYS A 507 11.49 0.19 25.82
C LYS A 507 10.88 -1.14 26.30
N PRO A 508 11.10 -2.29 25.65
CA PRO A 508 10.62 -3.58 26.11
C PRO A 508 11.02 -3.92 27.55
N TYR A 509 12.14 -3.39 28.00
CA TYR A 509 12.70 -3.61 29.32
C TYR A 509 12.42 -2.48 30.33
N GLY A 510 11.54 -1.52 29.96
CA GLY A 510 11.13 -0.41 30.82
C GLY A 510 12.01 0.83 30.73
N TYR A 511 12.95 0.89 29.77
CA TYR A 511 13.76 2.08 29.56
C TYR A 511 12.95 3.21 28.93
N GLY A 512 13.37 4.44 29.20
CA GLY A 512 12.87 5.62 28.49
C GLY A 512 11.51 6.12 28.95
N LYS A 513 10.97 5.65 30.09
CA LYS A 513 9.75 6.20 30.70
C LYS A 513 10.03 7.65 31.12
N THR A 514 9.26 8.59 30.62
CA THR A 514 9.56 10.01 30.69
C THR A 514 8.29 10.82 30.92
N GLY A 515 8.32 11.67 31.96
CA GLY A 515 7.33 12.72 32.16
C GLY A 515 7.58 13.88 31.19
N VAL A 516 6.55 14.43 30.63
CA VAL A 516 6.58 15.60 29.74
C VAL A 516 5.81 16.72 30.43
N LYS A 517 6.38 17.92 30.49
CA LYS A 517 5.72 19.10 31.06
C LYS A 517 5.86 20.29 30.10
N VAL A 518 4.78 20.97 29.85
CA VAL A 518 4.75 22.26 29.20
C VAL A 518 5.06 23.33 30.24
N GLU A 519 6.22 23.98 30.13
CA GLU A 519 6.66 25.00 31.08
C GLU A 519 6.10 26.38 30.77
N GLY A 520 5.80 26.65 29.50
CA GLY A 520 5.22 27.90 29.06
C GLY A 520 5.04 27.97 27.55
N MET A 521 4.26 28.94 27.17
CA MET A 521 4.00 29.23 25.77
C MET A 521 4.22 30.73 25.48
N LYS A 522 4.85 31.00 24.32
CA LYS A 522 4.91 32.35 23.76
C LYS A 522 4.18 32.32 22.42
N LEU A 523 3.04 32.98 22.36
CA LEU A 523 2.14 32.91 21.22
C LEU A 523 1.97 34.30 20.60
N TRP A 524 1.74 34.32 19.31
CA TRP A 524 1.28 35.49 18.57
C TRP A 524 0.38 35.08 17.41
N SER A 525 -0.64 35.90 17.19
CA SER A 525 -1.52 35.72 16.03
C SER A 525 -0.80 36.11 14.75
N VAL A 526 -0.97 35.36 13.68
CA VAL A 526 -0.44 35.69 12.35
C VAL A 526 -1.44 36.57 11.56
N GLY A 527 -2.73 36.54 11.97
CA GLY A 527 -3.79 37.35 11.38
C GLY A 527 -4.01 38.68 12.09
N ALA A 528 -5.12 39.32 11.79
CA ALA A 528 -5.52 40.59 12.37
C ALA A 528 -6.17 40.48 13.77
N ALA A 529 -6.11 39.31 14.40
CA ALA A 529 -6.67 39.11 15.73
C ALA A 529 -5.79 39.83 16.77
N GLU A 530 -6.42 40.51 17.71
CA GLU A 530 -5.71 41.11 18.84
C GLU A 530 -5.19 40.01 19.78
N ASP A 531 -4.07 40.27 20.48
CA ASP A 531 -3.47 39.30 21.42
C ASP A 531 -4.42 38.83 22.54
N ASP A 532 -5.45 39.59 22.83
CA ASP A 532 -6.49 39.29 23.84
C ASP A 532 -7.36 38.06 23.47
N THR A 533 -7.22 37.51 22.26
CA THR A 533 -7.95 36.31 21.80
C THR A 533 -7.19 35.02 21.97
N LEU A 534 -5.92 35.08 22.39
CA LEU A 534 -5.09 33.88 22.57
C LEU A 534 -5.53 33.12 23.82
N LEU A 535 -5.63 31.79 23.68
CA LEU A 535 -6.04 30.89 24.74
C LEU A 535 -4.82 30.37 25.50
N ASP A 536 -5.04 29.79 26.68
CA ASP A 536 -4.06 28.98 27.37
C ASP A 536 -4.01 27.54 26.79
N ALA A 537 -3.14 26.71 27.31
CA ALA A 537 -2.97 25.34 26.82
C ALA A 537 -4.26 24.52 26.94
N ASP A 538 -4.99 24.69 28.06
CA ASP A 538 -6.25 23.97 28.31
C ASP A 538 -7.35 24.44 27.34
N GLY A 539 -7.38 25.72 27.03
CA GLY A 539 -8.31 26.30 26.07
C GLY A 539 -8.12 25.72 24.66
N TYR A 540 -6.87 25.66 24.17
CA TYR A 540 -6.59 25.05 22.86
C TYR A 540 -6.90 23.56 22.84
N MET A 541 -6.56 22.81 23.90
CA MET A 541 -6.93 21.40 23.99
C MET A 541 -8.45 21.19 23.99
N ALA A 542 -9.22 22.10 24.64
CA ALA A 542 -10.68 22.05 24.61
C ALA A 542 -11.25 22.33 23.20
N VAL A 543 -10.59 23.21 22.41
CA VAL A 543 -10.95 23.43 21.00
C VAL A 543 -10.75 22.16 20.18
N PHE A 544 -9.60 21.49 20.34
CA PHE A 544 -9.33 20.23 19.67
C PHE A 544 -10.32 19.13 20.06
N GLU A 545 -10.62 18.97 21.37
CA GLU A 545 -11.60 17.99 21.83
C GLU A 545 -12.96 18.20 21.18
N LYS A 546 -13.45 19.47 21.15
CA LYS A 546 -14.72 19.80 20.51
C LYS A 546 -14.72 19.52 19.01
N TYR A 547 -13.61 19.83 18.32
CA TYR A 547 -13.45 19.52 16.91
C TYR A 547 -13.56 18.01 16.67
N MET A 548 -12.88 17.19 17.48
CA MET A 548 -12.92 15.74 17.36
C MET A 548 -14.31 15.17 17.69
N ASP A 549 -14.99 15.68 18.73
CA ASP A 549 -16.36 15.29 19.06
C ASP A 549 -17.31 15.52 17.87
N SER A 550 -17.17 16.70 17.24
CA SER A 550 -17.99 17.06 16.08
C SER A 550 -17.69 16.18 14.86
N SER A 551 -16.40 15.91 14.60
CA SER A 551 -15.97 15.09 13.46
C SER A 551 -16.39 13.64 13.59
N LEU A 552 -16.40 13.10 14.81
CA LEU A 552 -16.77 11.72 15.09
C LEU A 552 -18.26 11.52 15.41
N HIS A 553 -19.02 12.62 15.60
CA HIS A 553 -20.41 12.63 16.06
C HIS A 553 -20.63 11.86 17.38
N ARG A 554 -19.62 11.78 18.22
CA ARG A 554 -19.62 11.11 19.53
C ARG A 554 -18.50 11.67 20.41
N PRO A 555 -18.56 11.47 21.75
CA PRO A 555 -17.47 11.89 22.62
C PRO A 555 -16.15 11.20 22.24
N TRP A 556 -15.21 11.97 21.73
CA TRP A 556 -13.90 11.50 21.28
C TRP A 556 -13.08 10.87 22.41
N ILE A 557 -13.09 11.49 23.59
CA ILE A 557 -12.33 11.01 24.75
C ILE A 557 -12.75 9.61 25.21
N LYS A 558 -13.99 9.20 24.94
CA LYS A 558 -14.56 7.87 25.25
C LYS A 558 -14.30 6.83 24.16
N SER A 559 -13.65 7.19 23.09
CA SER A 559 -13.37 6.28 21.99
C SER A 559 -12.29 5.24 22.34
N ALA A 560 -12.40 4.04 21.79
CA ALA A 560 -11.47 2.95 22.07
C ALA A 560 -9.98 3.29 21.78
N PRO A 561 -9.61 4.00 20.69
CA PRO A 561 -8.22 4.41 20.50
C PRO A 561 -7.68 5.31 21.61
N VAL A 562 -8.47 6.31 22.03
CA VAL A 562 -8.05 7.27 23.05
C VAL A 562 -7.96 6.60 24.42
N THR A 563 -9.00 5.85 24.83
CA THR A 563 -9.02 5.17 26.14
C THR A 563 -7.90 4.15 26.26
N GLU A 564 -7.61 3.37 25.22
CA GLU A 564 -6.52 2.39 25.23
C GLU A 564 -5.14 3.06 25.24
N LEU A 565 -4.96 4.17 24.48
CA LEU A 565 -3.72 4.96 24.50
C LEU A 565 -3.42 5.47 25.91
N LEU A 566 -4.41 6.08 26.56
CA LEU A 566 -4.25 6.60 27.94
C LEU A 566 -4.00 5.48 28.95
N THR A 567 -4.67 4.33 28.76
CA THR A 567 -4.42 3.14 29.61
C THR A 567 -2.97 2.65 29.50
N VAL A 568 -2.44 2.55 28.27
CA VAL A 568 -1.04 2.14 28.03
C VAL A 568 -0.05 3.17 28.56
N ALA A 569 -0.39 4.45 28.48
CA ALA A 569 0.48 5.53 28.96
C ALA A 569 0.49 5.71 30.48
N ARG A 570 -0.55 5.23 31.18
CA ARG A 570 -0.79 5.45 32.60
C ARG A 570 -0.37 4.28 33.47
N PHE A 571 -0.75 3.06 33.09
CA PHE A 571 -0.60 1.90 33.95
C PHE A 571 0.70 1.16 33.68
N ASP A 572 1.46 0.96 34.77
CA ASP A 572 2.67 0.15 34.74
C ASP A 572 2.34 -1.35 34.72
N VAL A 573 3.16 -2.09 34.01
CA VAL A 573 3.17 -3.55 34.10
C VAL A 573 3.60 -3.98 35.49
N THR A 574 2.76 -4.79 36.13
CA THR A 574 2.99 -5.28 37.49
C THR A 574 3.61 -6.68 37.55
N ASP A 575 3.40 -7.50 36.49
CA ASP A 575 4.00 -8.83 36.37
C ASP A 575 4.77 -8.94 35.05
N ASN A 576 6.08 -9.10 35.17
CA ASN A 576 6.93 -9.15 33.99
C ASN A 576 6.82 -10.44 33.18
N LYS A 577 6.31 -11.55 33.69
CA LYS A 577 6.28 -12.82 32.98
C LYS A 577 5.38 -12.83 31.76
N ASP A 578 4.23 -12.17 31.86
CA ASP A 578 3.24 -12.11 30.77
C ASP A 578 3.57 -11.06 29.70
N PHE A 579 4.56 -10.19 30.01
CA PHE A 579 4.91 -9.04 29.17
C PHE A 579 6.36 -9.06 28.67
N ASP A 580 6.96 -10.24 28.57
CA ASP A 580 8.28 -10.46 27.95
C ASP A 580 8.16 -10.85 26.48
N TYR A 581 9.28 -10.92 25.80
CA TYR A 581 9.33 -11.53 24.48
C TYR A 581 9.04 -13.03 24.53
N MET A 582 8.29 -13.52 23.54
CA MET A 582 8.17 -14.96 23.29
C MET A 582 9.51 -15.51 22.85
N THR A 583 9.90 -16.68 23.38
CA THR A 583 11.19 -17.31 23.14
C THR A 583 11.10 -18.45 22.11
N LEU A 584 12.19 -18.60 21.37
CA LEU A 584 12.51 -19.78 20.58
C LEU A 584 13.45 -20.63 21.43
N ASP A 585 12.92 -21.45 22.31
CA ASP A 585 13.75 -22.32 23.15
C ASP A 585 14.37 -23.43 22.27
N MET A 586 15.66 -23.68 22.47
CA MET A 586 16.40 -24.73 21.76
C MET A 586 16.05 -26.15 22.24
N ASP A 587 15.47 -26.30 23.42
CA ASP A 587 15.04 -27.59 23.99
C ASP A 587 13.67 -28.06 23.50
N GLY A 588 13.17 -27.47 22.41
CA GLY A 588 11.91 -27.89 21.76
C GLY A 588 10.67 -27.15 22.22
N HIS A 589 10.79 -26.17 23.10
CA HIS A 589 9.73 -25.29 23.56
C HIS A 589 9.72 -23.98 22.76
N ASN A 590 9.13 -24.01 21.56
CA ASN A 590 8.93 -22.80 20.77
C ASN A 590 7.61 -22.14 21.16
N GLU A 591 7.67 -21.05 21.98
CA GLU A 591 6.45 -20.37 22.46
C GLU A 591 5.56 -19.86 21.33
N PHE A 592 6.15 -19.46 20.18
CA PHE A 592 5.37 -19.03 19.03
C PHE A 592 4.54 -20.15 18.40
N ASN A 593 5.06 -21.38 18.38
CA ASN A 593 4.32 -22.54 17.89
C ASN A 593 3.32 -23.05 18.94
N MET A 594 3.71 -23.01 20.22
CA MET A 594 2.86 -23.42 21.34
C MET A 594 1.59 -22.58 21.39
N ALA A 595 1.68 -21.27 21.29
CA ALA A 595 0.53 -20.36 21.30
C ALA A 595 -0.43 -20.56 20.11
N LYS A 596 0.01 -21.26 19.04
CA LYS A 596 -0.83 -21.63 17.90
C LYS A 596 -1.36 -23.08 17.94
N GLY A 597 -1.12 -23.80 19.04
CA GLY A 597 -1.59 -25.18 19.19
C GLY A 597 -0.76 -26.20 18.43
N GLY A 598 0.58 -26.13 18.47
CA GLY A 598 1.49 -27.09 17.84
C GLY A 598 1.29 -28.54 18.29
N LYS A 599 2.03 -29.49 17.71
CA LYS A 599 1.82 -30.97 17.79
C LYS A 599 1.62 -31.60 19.17
N LYS A 600 1.84 -30.89 20.27
CA LYS A 600 1.55 -31.32 21.66
C LYS A 600 0.28 -30.62 22.18
N GLN A 601 -0.79 -30.69 21.43
CA GLN A 601 -2.09 -30.01 21.65
C GLN A 601 -2.76 -30.26 22.98
N SER A 602 -2.36 -31.26 23.76
CA SER A 602 -3.00 -31.56 25.05
C SER A 602 -2.66 -30.59 26.20
N GLU A 603 -1.63 -29.77 26.04
CA GLU A 603 -1.13 -28.85 27.10
C GLU A 603 -1.23 -27.36 26.73
N PHE A 604 -1.54 -27.01 25.43
CA PHE A 604 -1.50 -25.62 24.94
C PHE A 604 -2.83 -25.20 24.31
N THR A 605 -3.32 -24.10 24.80
CA THR A 605 -4.50 -23.40 24.25
C THR A 605 -4.05 -22.41 23.20
N CYS A 606 -4.72 -22.41 22.04
CA CYS A 606 -4.51 -21.36 21.05
C CYS A 606 -4.97 -20.03 21.61
N GLU A 607 -4.09 -19.05 21.58
CA GLU A 607 -4.32 -17.73 22.18
C GLU A 607 -3.98 -16.61 21.20
N TYR A 608 -4.55 -15.44 21.43
CA TYR A 608 -4.21 -14.19 20.74
C TYR A 608 -3.89 -13.10 21.76
N LEU A 609 -3.19 -12.05 21.32
CA LEU A 609 -2.84 -10.92 22.20
C LEU A 609 -4.09 -10.06 22.43
N GLN A 610 -4.60 -10.09 23.67
CA GLN A 610 -5.70 -9.22 24.11
C GLN A 610 -5.24 -7.78 24.28
N ARG A 611 -6.17 -6.83 24.24
CA ARG A 611 -5.88 -5.42 24.57
C ARG A 611 -5.36 -5.27 25.99
N TYR A 612 -4.49 -4.30 26.22
CA TYR A 612 -3.88 -4.09 27.53
C TYR A 612 -4.91 -3.77 28.63
N SER A 613 -5.89 -2.93 28.32
CA SER A 613 -6.99 -2.61 29.24
C SER A 613 -7.73 -3.86 29.72
N ARG A 614 -7.92 -4.85 28.84
CA ARG A 614 -8.55 -6.12 29.16
C ARG A 614 -7.66 -7.03 30.00
N ILE A 615 -6.34 -6.96 29.80
CA ILE A 615 -5.38 -7.77 30.58
C ILE A 615 -5.28 -7.27 32.03
N ILE A 616 -5.23 -5.95 32.23
CA ILE A 616 -5.10 -5.36 33.58
C ILE A 616 -6.39 -5.43 34.39
N ASN A 617 -7.53 -5.54 33.76
CA ASN A 617 -8.83 -5.63 34.40
C ASN A 617 -9.58 -6.90 33.98
N LYS A 618 -9.36 -7.99 34.74
CA LYS A 618 -9.96 -9.30 34.49
C LYS A 618 -11.50 -9.35 34.61
N SER A 619 -12.09 -8.34 35.29
CA SER A 619 -13.55 -8.17 35.41
C SER A 619 -14.17 -7.37 34.28
N TYR A 620 -13.44 -7.18 33.23
CA TYR A 620 -13.74 -6.28 32.16
C TYR A 620 -14.92 -6.72 31.28
N ASP A 621 -15.95 -5.85 31.25
CA ASP A 621 -16.95 -5.81 30.21
C ASP A 621 -16.53 -4.73 29.18
N PRO A 622 -16.30 -5.08 27.91
CA PRO A 622 -15.86 -4.10 26.89
C PRO A 622 -16.76 -2.88 26.79
N ASP A 623 -18.07 -3.06 26.99
CA ASP A 623 -19.04 -1.98 26.84
C ASP A 623 -19.12 -1.06 28.09
N SER A 624 -18.68 -1.55 29.29
CA SER A 624 -18.68 -0.77 30.53
C SER A 624 -17.39 -0.02 30.83
N MET A 625 -16.26 -0.34 30.17
CA MET A 625 -14.96 0.31 30.45
C MET A 625 -14.66 1.51 29.58
N GLU A 626 -15.31 1.62 28.43
CA GLU A 626 -15.30 2.92 27.73
C GLU A 626 -15.83 4.02 28.65
N GLU A 627 -16.81 3.72 29.52
CA GLU A 627 -17.29 4.65 30.54
C GLU A 627 -16.32 4.80 31.71
N LYS A 628 -15.81 3.73 32.30
CA LYS A 628 -14.94 3.80 33.51
C LYS A 628 -13.53 4.32 33.25
N ALA A 629 -12.94 4.02 32.11
CA ALA A 629 -11.65 4.61 31.72
C ALA A 629 -11.78 6.11 31.45
N ALA A 630 -12.92 6.52 30.87
CA ALA A 630 -13.25 7.92 30.66
C ALA A 630 -13.51 8.69 31.98
N ASP A 631 -14.08 8.04 33.01
CA ASP A 631 -14.33 8.66 34.32
C ASP A 631 -13.03 8.98 35.08
N SER A 632 -11.94 8.31 34.78
CA SER A 632 -10.63 8.54 35.41
C SER A 632 -9.71 9.50 34.63
N VAL A 633 -10.12 9.92 33.45
CA VAL A 633 -9.38 10.84 32.58
C VAL A 633 -9.85 12.27 32.81
N ARG A 634 -8.92 13.22 32.86
CA ARG A 634 -9.26 14.65 32.91
C ARG A 634 -10.04 15.01 31.65
N ILE A 635 -11.30 15.37 31.84
CA ILE A 635 -12.16 15.86 30.76
C ILE A 635 -12.17 17.39 30.85
N LEU A 636 -11.77 18.05 29.77
CA LEU A 636 -11.69 19.50 29.70
C LEU A 636 -13.05 20.17 29.48
N SER A 637 -14.14 19.40 29.41
CA SER A 637 -15.50 19.89 29.16
C SER A 637 -15.95 20.99 30.12
N GLY A 638 -15.52 20.98 31.40
CA GLY A 638 -15.80 22.03 32.37
C GLY A 638 -15.07 23.36 32.10
N GLN A 639 -13.96 23.33 31.44
CA GLN A 639 -13.14 24.51 31.06
C GLN A 639 -13.60 25.13 29.75
N ARG A 640 -14.38 24.39 28.94
CA ARG A 640 -15.00 24.89 27.69
C ARG A 640 -15.89 26.10 27.91
N SER A 641 -16.56 26.18 29.06
CA SER A 641 -17.49 27.31 29.36
C SER A 641 -16.76 28.63 29.49
N ALA A 642 -15.48 28.64 29.92
CA ALA A 642 -14.71 29.88 30.04
C ALA A 642 -14.32 30.47 28.66
N HIS A 643 -14.14 29.60 27.65
CA HIS A 643 -13.74 29.98 26.29
C HIS A 643 -14.90 29.90 25.28
N GLN A 644 -16.11 29.60 25.71
CA GLN A 644 -17.27 29.34 24.82
C GLN A 644 -17.62 30.52 23.89
N ASN A 645 -17.43 31.74 24.37
CA ASN A 645 -17.73 32.94 23.58
C ASN A 645 -16.68 33.14 22.47
N ASP A 646 -15.41 32.90 22.75
CA ASP A 646 -14.33 33.01 21.76
C ASP A 646 -14.39 31.89 20.72
N LEU A 647 -14.70 30.67 21.17
CA LEU A 647 -14.94 29.53 20.28
C LEU A 647 -16.17 29.78 19.37
N ARG A 648 -17.24 30.36 19.90
CA ARG A 648 -18.43 30.70 19.12
C ARG A 648 -18.14 31.77 18.08
N ARG A 649 -17.34 32.80 18.43
CA ARG A 649 -16.94 33.85 17.49
C ARG A 649 -16.10 33.28 16.36
N LEU A 650 -15.08 32.45 16.67
CA LEU A 650 -14.26 31.78 15.66
C LEU A 650 -15.08 30.89 14.74
N GLN A 651 -16.08 30.17 15.28
CA GLN A 651 -16.96 29.33 14.49
C GLN A 651 -17.89 30.14 13.59
N GLU A 652 -18.41 31.28 14.09
CA GLU A 652 -19.28 32.19 13.31
C GLU A 652 -18.47 32.80 12.15
N GLU A 653 -17.21 33.22 12.39
CA GLU A 653 -16.30 33.71 11.36
C GLU A 653 -15.94 32.64 10.33
N GLU A 654 -15.74 31.40 10.76
CA GLU A 654 -15.50 30.27 9.86
C GLU A 654 -16.72 29.94 9.02
N ALA A 655 -17.88 29.90 9.62
CA ALA A 655 -19.14 29.67 8.91
C ALA A 655 -19.39 30.74 7.83
N VAL A 656 -19.03 31.98 8.11
CA VAL A 656 -19.11 33.08 7.14
C VAL A 656 -18.10 32.89 6.01
N LYS A 657 -16.83 32.50 6.33
CA LYS A 657 -15.80 32.26 5.34
C LYS A 657 -16.11 31.01 4.49
N ALA A 658 -16.61 29.93 5.12
CA ALA A 658 -17.01 28.73 4.41
C ALA A 658 -18.15 29.02 3.42
N LYS A 659 -19.14 29.78 3.84
CA LYS A 659 -20.24 30.22 2.95
C LYS A 659 -19.74 31.11 1.82
N ALA A 660 -18.80 32.03 2.09
CA ALA A 660 -18.22 32.88 1.08
C ALA A 660 -17.40 32.06 0.05
N LEU A 661 -16.62 31.10 0.53
CA LEU A 661 -15.84 30.20 -0.32
C LEU A 661 -16.75 29.27 -1.15
N GLU A 662 -17.83 28.77 -0.52
CA GLU A 662 -18.81 27.94 -1.22
C GLU A 662 -19.54 28.74 -2.31
N ALA A 663 -19.91 29.98 -1.99
CA ALA A 663 -20.47 30.91 -2.96
C ALA A 663 -19.51 31.22 -4.11
N GLU A 664 -18.22 31.39 -3.80
CA GLU A 664 -17.19 31.64 -4.82
C GLU A 664 -16.95 30.39 -5.69
N ARG A 665 -16.87 29.19 -5.09
CA ARG A 665 -16.80 27.92 -5.83
C ARG A 665 -18.04 27.70 -6.70
N ALA A 666 -19.22 27.99 -6.17
CA ALA A 666 -20.46 27.90 -6.96
C ALA A 666 -20.46 28.88 -8.12
N ARG A 667 -19.88 30.06 -7.94
CA ARG A 667 -19.72 31.06 -9.01
C ARG A 667 -18.71 30.59 -10.06
N GLN A 668 -17.54 30.13 -9.63
CA GLN A 668 -16.51 29.57 -10.55
C GLN A 668 -17.03 28.36 -11.32
N GLU A 669 -17.75 27.47 -10.65
CA GLU A 669 -18.35 26.30 -11.29
C GLU A 669 -19.42 26.72 -12.31
N LYS A 670 -20.22 27.73 -11.98
CA LYS A 670 -21.21 28.29 -12.90
C LYS A 670 -20.54 28.93 -14.13
N GLU A 671 -19.48 29.72 -13.91
CA GLU A 671 -18.66 30.30 -14.99
C GLU A 671 -18.03 29.20 -15.85
N ARG A 672 -17.53 28.12 -15.23
CA ARG A 672 -16.95 26.96 -15.95
C ARG A 672 -18.01 26.24 -16.80
N ILE A 673 -19.20 26.03 -16.24
CA ILE A 673 -20.31 25.38 -16.95
C ILE A 673 -20.78 26.26 -18.11
N GLU A 674 -20.86 27.57 -17.91
CA GLU A 674 -21.21 28.54 -18.98
C GLU A 674 -20.14 28.54 -20.09
N GLU A 675 -18.87 28.49 -19.73
CA GLU A 675 -17.78 28.39 -20.70
C GLU A 675 -17.76 27.07 -21.47
N GLU A 676 -18.02 25.94 -20.78
CA GLU A 676 -18.17 24.63 -21.42
C GLU A 676 -19.40 24.58 -22.35
N GLN A 677 -20.50 25.17 -21.93
CA GLN A 677 -21.70 25.27 -22.78
C GLN A 677 -21.46 26.16 -24.02
N LEU A 678 -20.68 27.24 -23.85
CA LEU A 678 -20.31 28.08 -24.98
C LEU A 678 -19.39 27.34 -25.96
N LYS A 679 -18.37 26.66 -25.45
CA LYS A 679 -17.46 25.82 -26.28
C LYS A 679 -18.20 24.68 -26.98
N GLU A 680 -19.18 24.09 -26.31
CA GLU A 680 -19.98 23.03 -26.91
C GLU A 680 -20.93 23.57 -27.97
N ARG A 681 -21.48 24.79 -27.78
CA ARG A 681 -22.28 25.47 -28.75
C ARG A 681 -21.47 25.81 -30.00
N GLU A 682 -20.29 26.40 -29.82
CA GLU A 682 -19.36 26.69 -30.91
C GLU A 682 -18.92 25.43 -31.66
N ARG A 683 -18.69 24.33 -30.92
CA ARG A 683 -18.34 23.03 -31.52
C ARG A 683 -19.51 22.45 -32.33
N LYS A 684 -20.75 22.56 -31.83
CA LYS A 684 -21.94 22.09 -32.55
C LYS A 684 -22.20 22.96 -33.80
N GLU A 685 -22.01 24.27 -33.71
CA GLU A 685 -22.11 25.18 -34.86
C GLU A 685 -21.03 24.89 -35.90
N ALA A 686 -19.78 24.67 -35.47
CA ALA A 686 -18.68 24.28 -36.35
C ALA A 686 -18.92 22.91 -37.00
N GLU A 687 -19.48 21.94 -36.27
CA GLU A 687 -19.82 20.61 -36.79
C GLU A 687 -21.01 20.67 -37.77
N GLN A 688 -22.00 21.53 -37.47
CA GLN A 688 -23.11 21.77 -38.43
C GLN A 688 -22.61 22.47 -39.71
N ALA A 689 -21.74 23.47 -39.57
CA ALA A 689 -21.13 24.15 -40.71
C ALA A 689 -20.24 23.19 -41.54
N ALA A 690 -19.49 22.31 -40.89
CA ALA A 690 -18.70 21.27 -41.56
C ALA A 690 -19.58 20.23 -42.29
N LYS A 691 -20.68 19.77 -41.66
CA LYS A 691 -21.65 18.87 -42.25
C LYS A 691 -22.38 19.53 -43.42
N GLN A 692 -22.67 20.84 -43.33
CA GLN A 692 -23.27 21.59 -44.40
C GLN A 692 -22.31 21.79 -45.59
N ALA A 693 -21.02 22.04 -45.30
CA ALA A 693 -19.96 22.11 -46.32
C ALA A 693 -19.73 20.73 -46.94
N GLU A 694 -19.77 19.63 -46.21
CA GLU A 694 -19.64 18.28 -46.70
C GLU A 694 -20.88 17.86 -47.52
N ARG A 695 -22.09 18.30 -47.15
CA ARG A 695 -23.33 18.10 -47.89
C ARG A 695 -23.32 18.92 -49.20
N LEU A 696 -22.80 20.13 -49.18
CA LEU A 696 -22.59 20.96 -50.41
C LEU A 696 -21.54 20.35 -51.32
N ALA A 697 -20.51 19.71 -50.81
CA ALA A 697 -19.45 19.05 -51.59
C ALA A 697 -19.85 17.66 -52.14
N ASN A 698 -20.59 16.85 -51.41
CA ASN A 698 -20.86 15.43 -51.71
C ASN A 698 -22.34 15.06 -51.77
N GLY A 699 -23.26 15.95 -51.39
CA GLY A 699 -24.69 15.68 -51.28
C GLY A 699 -25.48 16.08 -52.51
N LEU A 700 -26.57 16.83 -52.30
CA LEU A 700 -27.39 17.36 -53.37
C LEU A 700 -26.64 18.33 -54.29
N ALA A 701 -25.40 18.72 -53.95
CA ALA A 701 -24.49 19.48 -54.78
C ALA A 701 -24.24 18.85 -56.18
N PHE A 702 -24.36 17.55 -56.35
CA PHE A 702 -24.36 16.89 -57.65
C PHE A 702 -25.52 17.39 -58.58
N LEU A 703 -26.55 17.95 -57.98
CA LEU A 703 -27.67 18.53 -58.77
C LEU A 703 -27.25 19.85 -59.41
N ASP A 704 -26.34 20.62 -58.75
CA ASP A 704 -25.78 21.84 -59.38
C ASP A 704 -24.74 21.51 -60.45
N GLU A 705 -23.92 20.43 -60.25
CA GLU A 705 -22.98 19.97 -61.32
C GLU A 705 -23.64 19.57 -62.62
N ILE A 706 -24.86 19.03 -62.59
CA ILE A 706 -25.64 18.63 -63.78
C ILE A 706 -25.98 19.85 -64.61
N TYR A 707 -26.02 21.05 -63.99
CA TYR A 707 -26.56 22.29 -64.66
C TYR A 707 -25.52 23.39 -64.88
N GLU A 708 -24.33 23.31 -64.26
CA GLU A 708 -23.28 24.34 -64.42
C GLU A 708 -22.30 24.09 -65.52
N VAL A 709 -22.28 22.97 -66.15
CA VAL A 709 -21.25 22.65 -67.15
C VAL A 709 -21.71 22.78 -68.61
N GLY A 710 -21.33 23.90 -69.26
CA GLY A 710 -21.01 23.96 -70.63
C GLY A 710 -22.04 24.60 -71.55
N PRO A 711 -21.60 25.05 -72.81
CA PRO A 711 -22.38 25.81 -73.71
C PRO A 711 -23.53 25.06 -74.37
N ASN A 712 -23.83 23.83 -73.93
CA ASN A 712 -24.96 23.01 -74.45
C ASN A 712 -26.07 22.84 -73.40
N ALA A 713 -26.15 23.67 -72.40
CA ALA A 713 -27.14 23.60 -71.29
C ALA A 713 -28.62 23.74 -71.72
N GLY A 714 -28.94 23.80 -73.01
CA GLY A 714 -30.30 23.98 -73.55
C GLY A 714 -31.00 22.66 -74.04
N LYS A 715 -30.42 21.49 -73.88
CA LYS A 715 -30.98 20.25 -74.41
C LYS A 715 -31.16 19.16 -73.35
N TYR A 716 -31.85 19.44 -72.26
CA TYR A 716 -32.21 18.38 -71.33
C TYR A 716 -33.54 17.66 -71.79
N LYS A 717 -33.43 16.33 -72.03
CA LYS A 717 -34.56 15.48 -72.43
C LYS A 717 -35.27 14.98 -71.16
N ILE A 718 -36.54 14.51 -71.28
CA ILE A 718 -37.36 13.84 -70.28
C ILE A 718 -36.58 12.75 -69.55
N ASP A 719 -35.59 12.16 -70.17
CA ASP A 719 -34.71 11.18 -69.56
C ASP A 719 -33.92 11.69 -68.39
N GLU A 720 -33.75 12.94 -68.14
CA GLU A 720 -32.94 13.52 -67.02
C GLU A 720 -33.69 13.57 -65.71
N PHE A 721 -34.98 13.80 -65.72
CA PHE A 721 -35.82 13.56 -64.51
C PHE A 721 -35.82 12.11 -64.10
N LYS A 722 -35.84 11.20 -65.15
CA LYS A 722 -35.71 9.75 -64.88
C LYS A 722 -34.36 9.40 -64.23
N LYS A 723 -33.30 10.16 -64.49
CA LYS A 723 -31.97 10.01 -63.85
C LYS A 723 -31.88 10.68 -62.51
N LEU A 724 -32.58 11.78 -62.28
CA LEU A 724 -32.62 12.52 -61.02
C LEU A 724 -33.26 11.66 -59.89
N ARG A 725 -34.40 11.05 -60.17
CA ARG A 725 -35.14 10.24 -59.21
C ARG A 725 -34.32 9.11 -58.58
N PRO A 726 -33.59 8.26 -59.29
CA PRO A 726 -32.75 7.24 -58.69
C PRO A 726 -31.61 7.80 -57.86
N ARG A 727 -31.02 8.93 -58.31
CA ARG A 727 -29.91 9.59 -57.59
C ARG A 727 -30.36 10.19 -56.27
N VAL A 728 -31.49 10.87 -56.25
CA VAL A 728 -32.09 11.40 -55.01
C VAL A 728 -32.42 10.27 -54.06
N LEU A 729 -33.04 9.20 -54.51
CA LEU A 729 -33.39 8.04 -53.71
C LEU A 729 -32.11 7.31 -53.17
N ASP A 730 -31.07 7.23 -54.01
CA ASP A 730 -29.81 6.59 -53.62
C ASP A 730 -29.08 7.42 -52.55
N TYR A 731 -29.08 8.75 -52.70
CA TYR A 731 -28.57 9.68 -51.71
C TYR A 731 -29.32 9.59 -50.39
N LEU A 732 -30.64 9.61 -50.40
CA LEU A 732 -31.46 9.47 -49.21
C LEU A 732 -31.15 8.15 -48.47
N LYS A 733 -31.10 7.04 -49.16
CA LYS A 733 -30.91 5.70 -48.58
C LYS A 733 -29.50 5.42 -48.16
N LYS A 734 -28.49 5.78 -48.97
CA LYS A 734 -27.08 5.45 -48.72
C LYS A 734 -26.36 6.46 -47.88
N THR A 735 -26.64 7.74 -48.05
CA THR A 735 -25.94 8.84 -47.39
C THR A 735 -26.68 9.32 -46.15
N LEU A 736 -27.93 9.65 -46.26
CA LEU A 736 -28.73 10.20 -45.18
C LEU A 736 -29.48 9.14 -44.33
N LYS A 737 -29.59 7.91 -44.82
CA LYS A 737 -30.35 6.82 -44.19
C LYS A 737 -31.81 7.21 -43.83
N THR A 738 -32.45 7.97 -44.67
CA THR A 738 -33.81 8.47 -44.53
C THR A 738 -34.59 8.29 -45.85
N ASP A 739 -35.92 8.27 -45.77
CA ASP A 739 -36.77 8.17 -46.94
C ASP A 739 -37.25 9.54 -47.46
N ARG A 740 -36.89 10.63 -46.76
CA ARG A 740 -37.25 12.00 -47.12
C ARG A 740 -36.05 12.91 -47.16
N VAL A 741 -36.09 13.94 -48.01
CA VAL A 741 -35.11 15.01 -48.05
C VAL A 741 -35.27 15.86 -46.82
N PRO A 742 -34.16 16.15 -46.05
CA PRO A 742 -34.22 17.04 -44.93
C PRO A 742 -34.66 18.44 -45.33
N GLU A 743 -35.40 19.14 -44.46
CA GLU A 743 -35.88 20.50 -44.73
C GLU A 743 -34.76 21.51 -45.06
N GLU A 744 -33.59 21.30 -44.50
CA GLU A 744 -32.40 22.10 -44.73
C GLU A 744 -31.86 22.00 -46.19
N ASP A 745 -32.21 20.93 -46.91
CA ASP A 745 -31.83 20.75 -48.31
C ASP A 745 -32.92 21.20 -49.30
N TYR A 746 -34.07 21.68 -48.79
CA TYR A 746 -35.20 22.09 -49.62
C TYR A 746 -34.83 23.23 -50.59
N ASP A 747 -34.01 24.19 -50.19
CA ASP A 747 -33.61 25.31 -51.07
C ASP A 747 -32.80 24.84 -52.28
N ILE A 748 -31.96 23.82 -52.11
CA ILE A 748 -31.16 23.24 -53.20
C ILE A 748 -32.07 22.48 -54.14
N LEU A 749 -32.98 21.69 -53.57
CA LEU A 749 -33.95 20.90 -54.35
C LEU A 749 -34.91 21.83 -55.11
N GLU A 750 -35.43 22.90 -54.52
CA GLU A 750 -36.29 23.89 -55.09
C GLU A 750 -35.59 24.58 -56.31
N ARG A 751 -34.38 25.09 -56.07
CA ARG A 751 -33.58 25.71 -57.21
C ARG A 751 -33.37 24.77 -58.38
N THR A 752 -33.07 23.48 -58.05
CA THR A 752 -32.88 22.48 -59.09
C THR A 752 -34.19 22.15 -59.89
N LEU A 753 -35.30 22.00 -59.13
CA LEU A 753 -36.61 21.78 -59.78
C LEU A 753 -37.04 22.97 -60.62
N VAL A 754 -36.81 24.21 -60.12
CA VAL A 754 -37.11 25.43 -60.92
C VAL A 754 -36.25 25.49 -62.19
N ARG A 755 -34.94 25.21 -62.13
CA ARG A 755 -34.03 25.17 -63.27
C ARG A 755 -34.48 24.10 -64.33
N LEU A 756 -34.88 22.92 -63.83
CA LEU A 756 -35.39 21.83 -64.68
C LEU A 756 -36.67 22.22 -65.44
N ALA A 757 -37.59 22.87 -64.75
CA ALA A 757 -38.90 23.26 -65.25
C ALA A 757 -38.85 24.45 -66.22
N THR A 758 -37.96 25.43 -65.92
CA THR A 758 -37.86 26.67 -66.68
C THR A 758 -36.87 26.61 -67.86
N ASN A 759 -36.18 25.48 -68.03
CA ASN A 759 -35.26 25.32 -69.17
C ASN A 759 -36.09 25.21 -70.51
N PRO A 760 -35.84 26.06 -71.45
CA PRO A 760 -36.66 26.14 -72.69
C PRO A 760 -36.55 24.87 -73.52
N SER A 761 -37.61 24.05 -73.48
CA SER A 761 -37.76 22.85 -74.32
C SER A 761 -38.92 23.02 -75.20
N LYS A 762 -38.74 22.73 -76.49
CA LYS A 762 -39.79 22.82 -77.57
C LYS A 762 -40.77 21.67 -77.62
N ASP A 763 -40.78 20.77 -76.59
CA ASP A 763 -41.59 19.53 -76.55
C ASP A 763 -42.80 19.74 -75.63
N GLU A 764 -44.04 19.76 -76.23
CA GLU A 764 -45.30 19.96 -75.51
C GLU A 764 -45.56 18.90 -74.41
N LYS A 765 -45.05 17.66 -74.56
CA LYS A 765 -45.17 16.62 -73.57
C LYS A 765 -44.40 16.92 -72.29
N ARG A 766 -43.36 17.71 -72.38
CA ARG A 766 -42.53 18.18 -71.22
C ARG A 766 -43.20 19.31 -70.43
N LYS A 767 -43.85 20.25 -71.17
CA LYS A 767 -44.60 21.30 -70.52
C LYS A 767 -45.68 20.69 -69.58
N ASN A 768 -46.44 19.70 -70.10
CA ASN A 768 -47.47 19.04 -69.27
C ASN A 768 -47.00 18.31 -68.01
N LEU A 769 -45.74 17.84 -67.96
CA LEU A 769 -45.21 17.19 -66.77
C LEU A 769 -45.01 18.18 -65.63
N TRP A 770 -44.66 19.43 -66.00
CA TRP A 770 -44.42 20.47 -64.99
C TRP A 770 -45.63 21.32 -64.66
N THR A 771 -46.61 21.42 -65.62
CA THR A 771 -47.85 22.17 -65.47
C THR A 771 -49.04 21.43 -64.90
N SER A 772 -48.95 20.11 -64.74
CA SER A 772 -49.95 19.26 -64.09
C SER A 772 -49.54 18.82 -62.74
N ARG A 773 -50.26 19.27 -61.71
CA ARG A 773 -49.93 18.93 -60.26
C ARG A 773 -50.09 17.43 -60.00
N THR A 774 -50.82 16.69 -60.88
CA THR A 774 -51.05 15.23 -60.76
C THR A 774 -50.01 14.40 -61.54
N SER A 775 -49.00 15.04 -62.11
CA SER A 775 -47.91 14.35 -62.81
C SER A 775 -47.01 13.53 -61.90
N THR A 776 -46.31 12.54 -62.45
CA THR A 776 -45.43 11.63 -61.80
C THR A 776 -44.24 12.36 -61.08
N ILE A 777 -43.91 13.58 -61.57
CA ILE A 777 -42.88 14.43 -60.96
C ILE A 777 -43.34 14.90 -59.59
N TRP A 778 -44.49 15.52 -59.48
CA TRP A 778 -45.01 16.09 -58.24
C TRP A 778 -45.41 15.03 -57.23
N THR A 779 -45.92 13.91 -57.66
CA THR A 779 -46.17 12.75 -56.80
C THR A 779 -44.85 12.24 -56.21
N PHE A 780 -43.75 12.23 -56.98
CA PHE A 780 -42.43 11.82 -56.43
C PHE A 780 -41.88 12.86 -55.43
N ILE A 781 -41.96 14.15 -55.81
CA ILE A 781 -41.44 15.22 -54.93
C ILE A 781 -42.21 15.25 -53.59
N GLU A 782 -43.53 15.13 -53.64
CA GLU A 782 -44.38 15.05 -52.45
C GLU A 782 -44.03 13.87 -51.55
N ASN A 783 -43.66 12.71 -52.13
CA ASN A 783 -43.24 11.53 -51.36
C ASN A 783 -41.89 11.67 -50.67
N VAL A 784 -40.95 12.40 -51.30
CA VAL A 784 -39.58 12.56 -50.75
C VAL A 784 -39.39 13.86 -49.99
N THR A 785 -40.37 14.77 -49.97
CA THR A 785 -40.37 16.03 -49.20
C THR A 785 -41.63 16.13 -48.33
N SER A 786 -42.37 17.26 -48.48
CA SER A 786 -43.71 17.43 -47.91
C SER A 786 -44.67 17.93 -48.98
N LYS A 787 -46.00 17.80 -48.72
CA LYS A 787 -47.02 18.33 -49.59
C LYS A 787 -46.93 19.85 -49.74
N GLU A 788 -46.67 20.53 -48.60
CA GLU A 788 -46.50 21.99 -48.59
C GLU A 788 -45.32 22.46 -49.46
N PHE A 789 -44.19 21.74 -49.37
CA PHE A 789 -43.04 22.03 -50.21
C PHE A 789 -43.37 21.81 -51.70
N ALA A 790 -43.97 20.68 -52.06
CA ALA A 790 -44.34 20.35 -53.44
C ALA A 790 -45.33 21.34 -54.00
N ASP A 791 -46.31 21.79 -53.24
CA ASP A 791 -47.30 22.79 -53.65
C ASP A 791 -46.65 24.18 -53.83
N ARG A 792 -45.77 24.61 -52.93
CA ARG A 792 -45.05 25.87 -53.00
C ARG A 792 -44.16 25.91 -54.28
N VAL A 793 -43.38 24.85 -54.46
CA VAL A 793 -42.47 24.79 -55.63
C VAL A 793 -43.25 24.69 -56.94
N PHE A 794 -44.39 24.00 -56.94
CA PHE A 794 -45.30 23.93 -58.09
C PHE A 794 -45.82 25.33 -58.47
N GLU A 795 -46.34 26.09 -57.50
CA GLU A 795 -46.83 27.49 -57.74
C GLU A 795 -45.72 28.38 -58.21
N THR A 796 -44.51 28.29 -57.64
CA THR A 796 -43.31 29.07 -58.12
C THR A 796 -43.02 28.76 -59.60
N ILE A 797 -43.02 27.48 -59.95
CA ILE A 797 -42.77 27.07 -61.32
C ILE A 797 -43.89 27.51 -62.26
N GLN A 798 -45.17 27.38 -61.84
CA GLN A 798 -46.29 27.85 -62.62
C GLN A 798 -46.20 29.36 -62.91
N LYS A 799 -45.86 30.18 -61.92
CA LYS A 799 -45.64 31.62 -62.07
C LYS A 799 -44.53 31.89 -63.04
N LEU A 800 -43.39 31.30 -62.94
CA LEU A 800 -42.26 31.46 -63.84
C LEU A 800 -42.54 31.00 -65.26
N LEU A 801 -43.29 29.95 -65.46
CA LEU A 801 -43.70 29.48 -66.76
C LEU A 801 -44.75 30.39 -67.45
N ASN A 802 -45.65 31.01 -66.68
CA ASN A 802 -46.63 31.99 -67.13
C ASN A 802 -45.98 33.34 -67.42
N ASP A 803 -45.01 33.77 -66.67
CA ASP A 803 -44.26 35.01 -66.95
C ASP A 803 -43.26 34.89 -68.07
N ALA A 804 -42.94 33.68 -68.55
CA ALA A 804 -42.06 33.40 -69.69
C ALA A 804 -42.79 33.17 -71.02
N ASN A 805 -44.17 33.15 -71.10
CA ASN A 805 -45.03 33.13 -72.26
C ASN A 805 -45.65 34.51 -72.50
#